data_0cfd0c0930af151b9d0bcded9c21a02c
#
_entry.id   0cfd0c0930af151b9d0bcded9c21a02c
#
_cell.length_a   1.000
_cell.length_b   1.000
_cell.length_c   1.000
_cell.angle_alpha   90.00
_cell.angle_beta   90.00
_cell.angle_gamma   90.00
#
_symmetry.space_group_name_H-M   'P 1'
#
loop_
_entity.id
_entity.type
_entity.pdbx_description
1 polymer ?
#
loop_
_entity_poly.entity_id
_entity_poly.type
_entity_poly.pdbx_seq_one_letter_code
_entity_poly.pdbx_strand_id
1 'polypeptide(L)'
;MATPRDVSLQMTRNIGIMAHIDAGKTTTTERILYYTGINHKIGEVHDGAATMDWMAQEQERGITITSAATTCYWSHTETQHDPALFKKNRHRINIIDTPGHVDFTVEVQRSLRVLDGSVTVLAAKGGVEPQSETVWRQADEYKVPRMVYVNKMDTMGADFYRCVQMLHDRLHANGVPIQLPVGQEDTFKGIIDLIDMQADIYYDDMGNDVRVEPIPEDMQEKAQEYHDKLIEAVAETDEELMMKYLEGEELTKEEVKAALRKATISNEIVPVVCGSSYKNRGVQKLLDAIVDYMPAPTDVAAIKGTNPETGEEEDRISSDDQPFAALAFKIMTDPYVGKLCFFRVYSGTLDAGTTVYNSVKDNNERIGRILQMHANNRKDIDTVYAGDIAAAVGLKNTTTGDTLCDEKHPIVLESMNFPEPVIRVAIEPKTKAGSEKMGIALAKLAEEDPTFRTWTDEETGQTIIAGMGELHLEIIVDRLLREFKVEANVGAPQVAYRETIRKEANQETKYARQSGGKGQYGHVKIKVEPNPGKGYEFVNGVVGGAIPKEYIPAVDQGIQGAMKSGVLAGYPVVDVKVTLWDGSYHEVDSSEMAFSIAGSMAFKEAMKKCDPVIMEPIMKVNVIVPDEYMGNVIGDLNSRRGQINNQESEGGTARVTALVPLSEMFGYATDLRSKTQGRGQYSMEPDEYQQVPKSVADKIMSDRAKA
;
A
#
# COMPACT_ATOMS: atom_id res chain seq x y z
N MET A 1 -35.95 -5.18 11.42
CA MET A 1 -35.14 -5.28 12.63
C MET A 1 -33.74 -5.62 12.20
N ALA A 2 -32.75 -4.85 12.60
CA ALA A 2 -31.35 -5.15 12.30
C ALA A 2 -30.99 -6.56 12.77
N THR A 3 -30.29 -7.32 11.97
CA THR A 3 -29.78 -8.63 12.36
C THR A 3 -28.80 -8.45 13.52
N PRO A 4 -28.94 -9.15 14.66
CA PRO A 4 -28.00 -8.97 15.76
C PRO A 4 -26.57 -9.36 15.34
N ARG A 5 -25.58 -8.68 15.90
CA ARG A 5 -24.15 -8.97 15.71
C ARG A 5 -23.85 -10.43 16.11
N ASP A 6 -23.17 -11.17 15.26
CA ASP A 6 -22.86 -12.59 15.49
C ASP A 6 -21.68 -12.80 16.47
N VAL A 7 -20.71 -11.86 16.47
CA VAL A 7 -19.53 -11.86 17.32
C VAL A 7 -19.31 -10.46 17.86
N SER A 8 -18.93 -10.34 19.13
CA SER A 8 -18.67 -9.04 19.76
C SER A 8 -17.50 -8.31 19.10
N LEU A 9 -17.50 -6.99 19.22
CA LEU A 9 -16.44 -6.14 18.67
C LEU A 9 -15.06 -6.49 19.24
N GLN A 10 -14.98 -6.82 20.54
CA GLN A 10 -13.74 -7.25 21.19
C GLN A 10 -13.19 -8.59 20.65
N MET A 11 -14.06 -9.44 20.08
CA MET A 11 -13.68 -10.71 19.47
C MET A 11 -13.53 -10.62 17.96
N THR A 12 -13.42 -9.43 17.40
CA THR A 12 -13.15 -9.20 15.98
C THR A 12 -11.66 -8.88 15.80
N ARG A 13 -11.06 -9.40 14.72
CA ARG A 13 -9.67 -9.15 14.32
C ARG A 13 -9.65 -8.77 12.84
N ASN A 14 -9.17 -7.58 12.54
CA ASN A 14 -8.95 -7.13 11.16
C ASN A 14 -7.46 -7.14 10.89
N ILE A 15 -6.98 -8.16 10.21
CA ILE A 15 -5.55 -8.40 10.01
C ILE A 15 -5.16 -8.47 8.54
N GLY A 16 -3.96 -8.00 8.25
CA GLY A 16 -3.28 -8.20 6.98
C GLY A 16 -2.22 -9.28 7.07
N ILE A 17 -2.06 -10.04 6.01
CA ILE A 17 -0.94 -10.96 5.85
C ILE A 17 0.00 -10.35 4.83
N MET A 18 1.22 -10.06 5.26
CA MET A 18 2.25 -9.38 4.49
C MET A 18 3.49 -10.25 4.39
N ALA A 19 4.14 -10.22 3.23
CA ALA A 19 5.35 -10.99 3.02
C ALA A 19 6.09 -10.49 1.79
N HIS A 20 7.39 -10.80 1.70
CA HIS A 20 8.07 -10.74 0.41
C HIS A 20 7.62 -11.90 -0.52
N ILE A 21 8.01 -11.80 -1.78
CA ILE A 21 7.73 -12.85 -2.77
C ILE A 21 8.34 -14.17 -2.28
N ASP A 22 7.61 -15.25 -2.47
CA ASP A 22 8.02 -16.61 -2.09
C ASP A 22 8.22 -16.88 -0.58
N ALA A 23 7.82 -15.98 0.33
CA ALA A 23 7.85 -16.29 1.77
C ALA A 23 6.77 -17.31 2.20
N GLY A 24 5.83 -17.62 1.31
CA GLY A 24 4.75 -18.55 1.57
C GLY A 24 3.48 -17.89 2.12
N LYS A 25 3.25 -16.62 1.77
CA LYS A 25 2.07 -15.85 2.17
C LYS A 25 0.77 -16.55 1.76
N THR A 26 0.57 -16.78 0.47
CA THR A 26 -0.65 -17.43 -0.06
C THR A 26 -0.84 -18.82 0.53
N THR A 27 0.24 -19.61 0.66
CA THR A 27 0.17 -20.93 1.32
C THR A 27 -0.30 -20.80 2.77
N THR A 28 0.18 -19.81 3.51
CA THR A 28 -0.23 -19.57 4.90
C THR A 28 -1.71 -19.19 4.97
N THR A 29 -2.18 -18.29 4.10
CA THR A 29 -3.59 -17.91 4.04
C THR A 29 -4.48 -19.08 3.68
N GLU A 30 -4.11 -19.90 2.70
CA GLU A 30 -4.86 -21.12 2.34
C GLU A 30 -4.95 -22.13 3.50
N ARG A 31 -3.89 -22.28 4.30
CA ARG A 31 -3.92 -23.15 5.50
C ARG A 31 -4.82 -22.56 6.59
N ILE A 32 -4.81 -21.24 6.77
CA ILE A 32 -5.75 -20.57 7.69
C ILE A 32 -7.19 -20.85 7.25
N LEU A 33 -7.52 -20.71 5.97
CA LEU A 33 -8.86 -21.00 5.44
C LEU A 33 -9.26 -22.45 5.60
N TYR A 34 -8.31 -23.36 5.45
CA TYR A 34 -8.55 -24.80 5.68
C TYR A 34 -8.87 -25.10 7.15
N TYR A 35 -8.02 -24.67 8.09
CA TYR A 35 -8.23 -24.95 9.52
C TYR A 35 -9.44 -24.22 10.11
N THR A 36 -9.86 -23.12 9.54
CA THR A 36 -11.09 -22.41 9.93
C THR A 36 -12.35 -22.95 9.26
N GLY A 37 -12.23 -23.99 8.42
CA GLY A 37 -13.35 -24.67 7.77
C GLY A 37 -13.99 -23.92 6.60
N ILE A 38 -13.37 -22.85 6.11
CA ILE A 38 -13.82 -22.14 4.91
C ILE A 38 -13.54 -22.99 3.66
N ASN A 39 -12.35 -23.56 3.56
CA ASN A 39 -11.98 -24.48 2.50
C ASN A 39 -12.04 -25.94 2.99
N HIS A 40 -12.63 -26.81 2.18
CA HIS A 40 -12.72 -28.25 2.48
C HIS A 40 -11.51 -29.03 1.95
N LYS A 41 -10.70 -28.42 1.10
CA LYS A 41 -9.47 -29.00 0.55
C LYS A 41 -8.35 -27.97 0.64
N ILE A 42 -7.14 -28.47 0.82
CA ILE A 42 -5.94 -27.65 0.78
C ILE A 42 -5.68 -27.29 -0.68
N GLY A 43 -5.70 -25.98 -1.01
CA GLY A 43 -5.27 -25.44 -2.29
C GLY A 43 -3.75 -25.31 -2.33
N GLU A 44 -3.13 -25.78 -3.42
CA GLU A 44 -1.69 -25.59 -3.65
C GLU A 44 -1.46 -24.46 -4.65
N VAL A 45 -0.56 -23.54 -4.32
CA VAL A 45 -0.22 -22.39 -5.17
C VAL A 45 0.37 -22.82 -6.51
N HIS A 46 1.22 -23.85 -6.48
CA HIS A 46 1.88 -24.38 -7.68
C HIS A 46 0.90 -25.06 -8.66
N ASP A 47 -0.24 -25.51 -8.20
CA ASP A 47 -1.27 -26.12 -9.02
C ASP A 47 -2.33 -25.10 -9.50
N GLY A 48 -2.16 -23.81 -9.18
CA GLY A 48 -3.12 -22.74 -9.50
C GLY A 48 -4.47 -22.92 -8.76
N ALA A 49 -4.48 -23.67 -7.67
CA ALA A 49 -5.68 -24.03 -6.91
C ALA A 49 -5.91 -23.13 -5.67
N ALA A 50 -5.09 -22.10 -5.48
CA ALA A 50 -5.22 -21.17 -4.36
C ALA A 50 -6.49 -20.32 -4.48
N THR A 51 -7.29 -20.30 -3.41
CA THR A 51 -8.61 -19.64 -3.41
C THR A 51 -8.50 -18.11 -3.34
N MET A 52 -7.44 -17.60 -2.73
CA MET A 52 -7.21 -16.15 -2.58
C MET A 52 -6.62 -15.52 -3.84
N ASP A 53 -5.84 -16.26 -4.62
CA ASP A 53 -5.32 -15.82 -5.91
C ASP A 53 -6.37 -16.10 -7.00
N TRP A 54 -7.35 -15.22 -7.14
CA TRP A 54 -8.52 -15.44 -8.01
C TRP A 54 -8.31 -14.99 -9.47
N MET A 55 -7.32 -14.14 -9.71
CA MET A 55 -6.98 -13.69 -11.06
C MET A 55 -6.13 -14.75 -11.79
N ALA A 56 -6.40 -14.95 -13.07
CA ALA A 56 -5.59 -15.85 -13.88
C ALA A 56 -4.10 -15.46 -13.89
N GLN A 57 -3.81 -14.17 -13.87
CA GLN A 57 -2.46 -13.61 -13.79
C GLN A 57 -1.74 -13.95 -12.48
N GLU A 58 -2.46 -13.95 -11.36
CA GLU A 58 -1.94 -14.36 -10.05
C GLU A 58 -1.59 -15.84 -10.04
N GLN A 59 -2.50 -16.67 -10.54
CA GLN A 59 -2.31 -18.13 -10.61
C GLN A 59 -1.16 -18.54 -11.54
N GLU A 60 -1.06 -17.93 -12.72
CA GLU A 60 -0.01 -18.22 -13.70
C GLU A 60 1.38 -17.76 -13.24
N ARG A 61 1.46 -16.64 -12.52
CA ARG A 61 2.72 -16.05 -12.06
C ARG A 61 3.11 -16.48 -10.65
N GLY A 62 2.18 -17.04 -9.88
CA GLY A 62 2.37 -17.43 -8.49
C GLY A 62 2.58 -16.25 -7.54
N ILE A 63 2.05 -15.07 -7.88
CA ILE A 63 2.18 -13.83 -7.10
C ILE A 63 0.80 -13.22 -6.84
N THR A 64 0.59 -12.65 -5.67
CA THR A 64 -0.61 -11.84 -5.38
C THR A 64 -0.44 -10.46 -5.99
N ILE A 65 -1.40 -10.04 -6.79
CA ILE A 65 -1.42 -8.75 -7.49
C ILE A 65 -2.38 -7.79 -6.81
N THR A 66 -3.58 -8.28 -6.48
CA THR A 66 -4.62 -7.50 -5.81
C THR A 66 -4.90 -8.04 -4.43
N SER A 67 -5.15 -7.14 -3.47
CA SER A 67 -5.57 -7.56 -2.13
C SER A 67 -6.93 -8.25 -2.18
N ALA A 68 -7.05 -9.40 -1.51
CA ALA A 68 -8.30 -10.13 -1.35
C ALA A 68 -8.73 -10.12 0.12
N ALA A 69 -10.02 -9.92 0.37
CA ALA A 69 -10.57 -9.91 1.71
C ALA A 69 -11.39 -11.18 1.95
N THR A 70 -11.18 -11.81 3.10
CA THR A 70 -11.93 -13.01 3.52
C THR A 70 -12.23 -12.96 5.00
N THR A 71 -13.42 -13.43 5.37
CA THR A 71 -13.83 -13.59 6.77
C THR A 71 -13.79 -15.06 7.16
N CYS A 72 -13.13 -15.37 8.27
CA CYS A 72 -13.14 -16.69 8.88
C CYS A 72 -13.36 -16.60 10.39
N TYR A 73 -13.51 -17.75 11.04
CA TYR A 73 -13.78 -17.83 12.48
C TYR A 73 -12.83 -18.81 13.14
N TRP A 74 -12.34 -18.44 14.32
CA TRP A 74 -11.45 -19.28 15.10
C TRP A 74 -11.77 -19.23 16.58
N SER A 75 -11.68 -20.35 17.24
CA SER A 75 -11.67 -20.46 18.69
C SER A 75 -10.35 -21.07 19.12
N HIS A 76 -9.73 -20.54 20.17
CA HIS A 76 -8.43 -20.98 20.66
C HIS A 76 -8.38 -22.51 20.80
N THR A 77 -7.28 -23.14 20.45
CA THR A 77 -7.13 -24.61 20.44
C THR A 77 -7.48 -25.25 21.78
N GLU A 78 -7.15 -24.59 22.90
CA GLU A 78 -7.51 -25.06 24.25
C GLU A 78 -9.03 -25.16 24.49
N THR A 79 -9.84 -24.40 23.77
CA THR A 79 -11.30 -24.34 23.94
C THR A 79 -12.06 -25.21 22.95
N GLN A 80 -11.39 -25.80 21.98
CA GLN A 80 -12.05 -26.54 20.90
C GLN A 80 -12.68 -27.88 21.36
N HIS A 81 -12.23 -28.44 22.48
CA HIS A 81 -12.73 -29.69 23.04
C HIS A 81 -14.05 -29.52 23.79
N ASP A 82 -14.42 -28.30 24.19
CA ASP A 82 -15.68 -27.99 24.86
C ASP A 82 -16.59 -27.16 23.95
N PRO A 83 -17.73 -27.72 23.48
CA PRO A 83 -18.64 -27.01 22.57
C PRO A 83 -19.20 -25.71 23.13
N ALA A 84 -19.35 -25.57 24.45
CA ALA A 84 -19.83 -24.35 25.09
C ALA A 84 -18.75 -23.24 25.09
N LEU A 85 -17.53 -23.60 25.43
CA LEU A 85 -16.36 -22.70 25.36
C LEU A 85 -16.01 -22.35 23.92
N PHE A 86 -16.08 -23.30 23.00
CA PHE A 86 -15.86 -23.07 21.58
C PHE A 86 -16.77 -21.96 21.04
N LYS A 87 -18.06 -22.04 21.32
CA LYS A 87 -19.03 -21.04 20.89
C LYS A 87 -18.83 -19.69 21.56
N LYS A 88 -18.50 -19.70 22.86
CA LYS A 88 -18.29 -18.48 23.67
C LYS A 88 -17.04 -17.70 23.27
N ASN A 89 -15.97 -18.43 22.90
CA ASN A 89 -14.65 -17.87 22.56
C ASN A 89 -14.41 -17.75 21.06
N ARG A 90 -15.45 -17.85 20.26
CA ARG A 90 -15.36 -17.73 18.80
C ARG A 90 -15.02 -16.29 18.38
N HIS A 91 -13.87 -16.13 17.76
CA HIS A 91 -13.41 -14.88 17.17
C HIS A 91 -13.72 -14.83 15.68
N ARG A 92 -14.05 -13.65 15.20
CA ARG A 92 -14.17 -13.35 13.78
C ARG A 92 -12.87 -12.72 13.31
N ILE A 93 -12.26 -13.30 12.29
CA ILE A 93 -11.02 -12.83 11.70
C ILE A 93 -11.30 -12.41 10.26
N ASN A 94 -11.17 -11.12 10.00
CA ASN A 94 -11.17 -10.58 8.63
C ASN A 94 -9.73 -10.50 8.18
N ILE A 95 -9.39 -11.24 7.13
CA ILE A 95 -8.04 -11.30 6.57
C ILE A 95 -8.03 -10.52 5.27
N ILE A 96 -7.09 -9.61 5.14
CA ILE A 96 -6.74 -8.97 3.87
C ILE A 96 -5.37 -9.52 3.45
N ASP A 97 -5.36 -10.28 2.36
CA ASP A 97 -4.14 -10.75 1.73
C ASP A 97 -3.58 -9.68 0.82
N THR A 98 -2.32 -9.27 1.03
CA THR A 98 -1.70 -8.13 0.34
C THR A 98 -0.63 -8.57 -0.66
N PRO A 99 -0.44 -7.84 -1.77
CA PRO A 99 0.66 -8.11 -2.68
C PRO A 99 2.03 -8.03 -2.02
N GLY A 100 2.97 -8.84 -2.50
CA GLY A 100 4.36 -8.79 -2.05
C GLY A 100 5.31 -8.07 -3.02
N HIS A 101 4.82 -7.62 -4.18
CA HIS A 101 5.66 -7.01 -5.21
C HIS A 101 5.63 -5.47 -5.14
N VAL A 102 6.79 -4.83 -5.37
CA VAL A 102 6.94 -3.37 -5.23
C VAL A 102 6.05 -2.55 -6.17
N ASP A 103 5.74 -3.04 -7.37
CA ASP A 103 4.83 -2.35 -8.29
C ASP A 103 3.41 -2.21 -7.74
N PHE A 104 3.07 -3.00 -6.70
CA PHE A 104 1.76 -3.02 -6.04
C PHE A 104 1.81 -2.51 -4.60
N THR A 105 2.81 -1.73 -4.21
CA THR A 105 2.93 -1.15 -2.86
C THR A 105 1.71 -0.35 -2.42
N VAL A 106 1.00 0.23 -3.37
CA VAL A 106 -0.24 0.98 -3.12
C VAL A 106 -1.37 0.09 -2.61
N GLU A 107 -1.47 -1.15 -3.11
CA GLU A 107 -2.42 -2.12 -2.56
C GLU A 107 -2.08 -2.46 -1.10
N VAL A 108 -0.79 -2.52 -0.76
CA VAL A 108 -0.34 -2.70 0.61
C VAL A 108 -0.72 -1.50 1.48
N GLN A 109 -0.46 -0.27 1.03
CA GLN A 109 -0.83 0.96 1.75
C GLN A 109 -2.33 1.07 1.99
N ARG A 110 -3.15 0.78 0.98
CA ARG A 110 -4.62 0.73 1.13
C ARG A 110 -5.04 -0.25 2.22
N SER A 111 -4.44 -1.42 2.21
CA SER A 111 -4.75 -2.46 3.19
C SER A 111 -4.32 -2.04 4.59
N LEU A 112 -3.09 -1.54 4.75
CA LEU A 112 -2.56 -1.05 6.02
C LEU A 112 -3.43 0.03 6.66
N ARG A 113 -4.03 0.89 5.85
CA ARG A 113 -4.89 1.97 6.33
C ARG A 113 -6.15 1.48 7.03
N VAL A 114 -6.65 0.31 6.66
CA VAL A 114 -7.91 -0.24 7.15
C VAL A 114 -7.74 -1.43 8.10
N LEU A 115 -6.51 -1.88 8.33
CA LEU A 115 -6.19 -2.97 9.23
C LEU A 115 -5.97 -2.48 10.66
N ASP A 116 -6.29 -3.33 11.61
CA ASP A 116 -5.98 -3.10 13.03
C ASP A 116 -4.64 -3.73 13.42
N GLY A 117 -4.23 -4.76 12.73
CA GLY A 117 -2.96 -5.44 12.93
C GLY A 117 -2.49 -6.21 11.69
N SER A 118 -1.25 -6.65 11.69
CA SER A 118 -0.70 -7.43 10.58
C SER A 118 0.19 -8.58 11.04
N VAL A 119 0.22 -9.63 10.22
CA VAL A 119 1.15 -10.75 10.34
C VAL A 119 2.16 -10.65 9.21
N THR A 120 3.42 -10.46 9.55
CA THR A 120 4.52 -10.45 8.59
C THR A 120 5.10 -11.84 8.49
N VAL A 121 5.00 -12.45 7.31
CA VAL A 121 5.53 -13.79 7.04
C VAL A 121 6.95 -13.66 6.48
N LEU A 122 7.91 -14.25 7.17
CA LEU A 122 9.32 -14.32 6.74
C LEU A 122 9.67 -15.76 6.39
N ALA A 123 10.47 -15.94 5.33
CA ALA A 123 11.06 -17.25 5.05
C ALA A 123 12.24 -17.50 6.00
N ALA A 124 12.26 -18.63 6.69
CA ALA A 124 13.32 -18.96 7.67
C ALA A 124 14.74 -18.96 7.08
N LYS A 125 14.86 -19.23 5.78
CA LYS A 125 16.12 -19.17 5.05
C LYS A 125 16.56 -17.74 4.70
N GLY A 126 15.64 -16.89 4.20
CA GLY A 126 15.94 -15.53 3.75
C GLY A 126 15.93 -14.51 4.87
N GLY A 127 15.03 -14.69 5.84
CA GLY A 127 14.82 -13.72 6.91
C GLY A 127 14.20 -12.42 6.38
N VAL A 128 14.74 -11.29 6.82
CA VAL A 128 14.30 -9.97 6.37
C VAL A 128 14.91 -9.64 5.02
N GLU A 129 14.07 -9.52 4.01
CA GLU A 129 14.41 -9.17 2.63
C GLU A 129 14.00 -7.73 2.29
N PRO A 130 14.49 -7.12 1.19
CA PRO A 130 14.21 -5.71 0.87
C PRO A 130 12.71 -5.37 0.79
N GLN A 131 11.90 -6.28 0.26
CA GLN A 131 10.44 -6.09 0.21
C GLN A 131 9.82 -6.12 1.61
N SER A 132 10.35 -6.96 2.50
CA SER A 132 9.91 -6.99 3.91
C SER A 132 10.20 -5.66 4.60
N GLU A 133 11.36 -5.05 4.35
CA GLU A 133 11.71 -3.73 4.88
C GLU A 133 10.77 -2.63 4.39
N THR A 134 10.44 -2.65 3.08
CA THR A 134 9.50 -1.67 2.50
C THR A 134 8.13 -1.75 3.14
N VAL A 135 7.57 -2.96 3.23
CA VAL A 135 6.24 -3.19 3.84
C VAL A 135 6.27 -2.86 5.34
N TRP A 136 7.36 -3.19 6.02
CA TRP A 136 7.54 -2.88 7.45
C TRP A 136 7.53 -1.38 7.71
N ARG A 137 8.27 -0.61 6.92
CA ARG A 137 8.30 0.85 7.01
C ARG A 137 6.92 1.47 6.75
N GLN A 138 6.18 0.96 5.76
CA GLN A 138 4.81 1.40 5.52
C GLN A 138 3.88 1.10 6.71
N ALA A 139 4.07 -0.04 7.36
CA ALA A 139 3.32 -0.37 8.56
C ALA A 139 3.70 0.53 9.77
N ASP A 140 4.95 0.99 9.85
CA ASP A 140 5.39 1.98 10.84
C ASP A 140 4.70 3.34 10.63
N GLU A 141 4.57 3.77 9.37
CA GLU A 141 3.89 5.02 9.01
C GLU A 141 2.44 5.04 9.53
N TYR A 142 1.73 3.94 9.39
CA TYR A 142 0.35 3.78 9.89
C TYR A 142 0.27 3.26 11.33
N LYS A 143 1.38 3.06 12.01
CA LYS A 143 1.49 2.55 13.39
C LYS A 143 0.70 1.25 13.62
N VAL A 144 0.68 0.38 12.62
CA VAL A 144 -0.04 -0.89 12.68
C VAL A 144 0.68 -1.88 13.59
N PRO A 145 0.02 -2.42 14.64
CA PRO A 145 0.56 -3.51 15.45
C PRO A 145 0.89 -4.74 14.63
N ARG A 146 2.01 -5.39 14.93
CA ARG A 146 2.54 -6.49 14.12
C ARG A 146 2.95 -7.68 14.95
N MET A 147 2.86 -8.85 14.33
CA MET A 147 3.55 -10.05 14.73
C MET A 147 4.30 -10.65 13.54
N VAL A 148 5.30 -11.48 13.80
CA VAL A 148 6.11 -12.13 12.77
C VAL A 148 5.89 -13.64 12.82
N TYR A 149 5.63 -14.22 11.65
CA TYR A 149 5.57 -15.64 11.44
C TYR A 149 6.77 -16.09 10.61
N VAL A 150 7.71 -16.79 11.23
CA VAL A 150 8.87 -17.39 10.54
C VAL A 150 8.43 -18.71 9.93
N ASN A 151 8.17 -18.66 8.63
CA ASN A 151 7.64 -19.77 7.82
C ASN A 151 8.77 -20.54 7.14
N LYS A 152 8.45 -21.67 6.56
CA LYS A 152 9.38 -22.56 5.83
C LYS A 152 10.51 -23.09 6.70
N MET A 153 10.23 -23.43 7.95
CA MET A 153 11.18 -24.05 8.86
C MET A 153 11.70 -25.41 8.37
N ASP A 154 11.00 -26.05 7.42
CA ASP A 154 11.33 -27.30 6.75
C ASP A 154 12.36 -27.15 5.60
N THR A 155 12.70 -25.95 5.21
CA THR A 155 13.55 -25.68 4.04
C THR A 155 15.03 -25.73 4.45
N MET A 156 15.88 -26.27 3.57
CA MET A 156 17.32 -26.30 3.77
C MET A 156 17.89 -24.88 3.94
N GLY A 157 18.64 -24.63 5.02
CA GLY A 157 19.16 -23.33 5.42
C GLY A 157 18.20 -22.51 6.28
N ALA A 158 17.13 -23.12 6.78
CA ALA A 158 16.20 -22.48 7.72
C ALA A 158 16.90 -22.18 9.06
N ASP A 159 16.82 -20.92 9.51
CA ASP A 159 17.39 -20.48 10.79
C ASP A 159 16.45 -19.44 11.44
N PHE A 160 15.70 -19.91 12.42
CA PHE A 160 14.76 -19.09 13.19
C PHE A 160 15.46 -17.97 13.97
N TYR A 161 16.56 -18.30 14.64
CA TYR A 161 17.27 -17.36 15.52
C TYR A 161 17.91 -16.22 14.75
N ARG A 162 18.44 -16.53 13.56
CA ARG A 162 18.95 -15.52 12.64
C ARG A 162 17.83 -14.59 12.18
N CYS A 163 16.65 -15.11 11.88
CA CYS A 163 15.50 -14.27 11.51
C CYS A 163 15.12 -13.31 12.63
N VAL A 164 15.10 -13.78 13.90
CA VAL A 164 14.83 -12.92 15.06
C VAL A 164 15.90 -11.83 15.20
N GLN A 165 17.18 -12.18 15.03
CA GLN A 165 18.27 -11.20 15.07
C GLN A 165 18.13 -10.16 13.94
N MET A 166 17.77 -10.57 12.74
CA MET A 166 17.53 -9.66 11.62
C MET A 166 16.38 -8.67 11.87
N LEU A 167 15.35 -9.03 12.65
CA LEU A 167 14.31 -8.08 13.06
C LEU A 167 14.90 -6.91 13.86
N HIS A 168 15.83 -7.19 14.77
CA HIS A 168 16.53 -6.14 15.53
C HIS A 168 17.47 -5.32 14.64
N ASP A 169 18.31 -5.98 13.87
CA ASP A 169 19.40 -5.34 13.12
C ASP A 169 18.91 -4.56 11.90
N ARG A 170 17.89 -5.05 11.22
CA ARG A 170 17.38 -4.50 9.94
C ARG A 170 16.15 -3.63 10.09
N LEU A 171 15.23 -4.04 10.97
CA LEU A 171 13.94 -3.37 11.13
C LEU A 171 13.87 -2.54 12.41
N HIS A 172 14.92 -2.58 13.24
CA HIS A 172 14.96 -1.95 14.57
C HIS A 172 13.73 -2.29 15.41
N ALA A 173 13.21 -3.51 15.22
CA ALA A 173 12.01 -3.99 15.87
C ALA A 173 12.37 -4.85 17.08
N ASN A 174 11.62 -4.69 18.17
CA ASN A 174 11.77 -5.53 19.36
C ASN A 174 11.06 -6.88 19.14
N GLY A 175 11.66 -7.75 18.32
CA GLY A 175 11.16 -9.09 18.06
C GLY A 175 11.39 -10.02 19.23
N VAL A 176 10.33 -10.45 19.90
CA VAL A 176 10.36 -11.33 21.06
C VAL A 176 9.74 -12.68 20.70
N PRO A 177 10.52 -13.78 20.65
CA PRO A 177 9.96 -15.11 20.44
C PRO A 177 8.99 -15.51 21.54
N ILE A 178 7.81 -15.96 21.15
CA ILE A 178 6.84 -16.62 22.02
C ILE A 178 6.78 -18.12 21.78
N GLN A 179 7.43 -18.56 20.72
CA GLN A 179 7.59 -19.95 20.33
C GLN A 179 9.04 -20.22 19.89
N LEU A 180 9.47 -21.46 20.03
CA LEU A 180 10.72 -21.94 19.44
C LEU A 180 10.45 -23.14 18.55
N PRO A 181 11.18 -23.35 17.43
CA PRO A 181 11.05 -24.52 16.61
C PRO A 181 11.68 -25.74 17.28
N VAL A 182 11.02 -26.90 17.15
CA VAL A 182 11.58 -28.20 17.50
C VAL A 182 12.17 -28.82 16.24
N GLY A 183 13.50 -28.76 16.12
CA GLY A 183 14.22 -29.11 14.91
C GLY A 183 14.18 -28.01 13.85
N GLN A 184 14.88 -28.27 12.76
CA GLN A 184 14.95 -27.39 11.59
C GLN A 184 15.13 -28.24 10.33
N GLU A 185 14.81 -27.71 9.16
CA GLU A 185 14.90 -28.44 7.90
C GLU A 185 14.07 -29.75 7.96
N ASP A 186 14.63 -30.87 7.54
CA ASP A 186 13.95 -32.16 7.55
C ASP A 186 13.59 -32.65 8.97
N THR A 187 14.24 -32.13 10.00
CA THR A 187 13.98 -32.49 11.40
C THR A 187 12.91 -31.64 12.08
N PHE A 188 12.40 -30.62 11.41
CA PHE A 188 11.35 -29.76 11.95
C PHE A 188 10.05 -30.56 12.16
N LYS A 189 9.66 -30.74 13.41
CA LYS A 189 8.54 -31.60 13.78
C LYS A 189 7.50 -30.96 14.70
N GLY A 190 7.78 -29.78 15.22
CA GLY A 190 6.88 -29.12 16.17
C GLY A 190 7.38 -27.77 16.65
N ILE A 191 6.70 -27.25 17.62
CA ILE A 191 6.98 -25.95 18.23
C ILE A 191 6.94 -26.05 19.76
N ILE A 192 7.78 -25.25 20.42
CA ILE A 192 7.75 -25.07 21.87
C ILE A 192 6.95 -23.79 22.14
N ASP A 193 5.93 -23.89 22.98
CA ASP A 193 5.23 -22.73 23.53
C ASP A 193 6.02 -22.23 24.77
N LEU A 194 6.56 -21.01 24.67
CA LEU A 194 7.38 -20.42 25.75
C LEU A 194 6.56 -19.88 26.90
N ILE A 195 5.25 -19.72 26.76
CA ILE A 195 4.38 -19.29 27.86
C ILE A 195 3.96 -20.50 28.69
N ASP A 196 3.53 -21.55 28.00
CA ASP A 196 3.08 -22.79 28.64
C ASP A 196 4.25 -23.74 28.97
N MET A 197 5.43 -23.51 28.43
CA MET A 197 6.64 -24.32 28.60
C MET A 197 6.39 -25.81 28.28
N GLN A 198 5.77 -26.04 27.12
CA GLN A 198 5.48 -27.37 26.57
C GLN A 198 5.72 -27.40 25.07
N ALA A 199 5.77 -28.60 24.48
CA ALA A 199 5.99 -28.77 23.07
C ALA A 199 4.75 -29.32 22.38
N ASP A 200 4.38 -28.76 21.24
CA ASP A 200 3.37 -29.25 20.33
C ASP A 200 4.04 -30.01 19.19
N ILE A 201 3.93 -31.32 19.17
CA ILE A 201 4.57 -32.20 18.20
C ILE A 201 3.54 -32.72 17.20
N TYR A 202 3.86 -32.61 15.92
CA TYR A 202 3.01 -33.03 14.80
C TYR A 202 3.37 -34.44 14.35
N TYR A 203 2.37 -35.34 14.32
CA TYR A 203 2.53 -36.76 13.99
C TYR A 203 1.92 -37.15 12.65
N ASP A 204 1.22 -36.23 11.99
CA ASP A 204 0.66 -36.44 10.65
C ASP A 204 1.05 -35.29 9.68
N ASP A 205 0.93 -35.57 8.39
CA ASP A 205 1.25 -34.57 7.35
C ASP A 205 0.15 -33.52 7.15
N MET A 206 -1.06 -33.75 7.67
CA MET A 206 -2.18 -32.83 7.56
C MET A 206 -2.30 -31.89 8.77
N GLY A 207 -1.44 -32.05 9.77
CA GLY A 207 -1.45 -31.22 10.98
C GLY A 207 -2.67 -31.41 11.88
N ASN A 208 -3.33 -32.56 11.81
CA ASN A 208 -4.51 -32.89 12.63
C ASN A 208 -4.15 -33.66 13.90
N ASP A 209 -3.09 -34.49 13.88
CA ASP A 209 -2.58 -35.20 15.07
C ASP A 209 -1.44 -34.40 15.70
N VAL A 210 -1.83 -33.43 16.54
CA VAL A 210 -0.91 -32.59 17.32
C VAL A 210 -0.99 -33.03 18.77
N ARG A 211 0.16 -33.39 19.35
CA ARG A 211 0.25 -33.87 20.73
C ARG A 211 1.07 -32.90 21.56
N VAL A 212 0.52 -32.55 22.73
CA VAL A 212 1.22 -31.75 23.72
C VAL A 212 2.15 -32.68 24.53
N GLU A 213 3.43 -32.40 24.48
CA GLU A 213 4.48 -33.22 25.10
C GLU A 213 5.42 -32.32 25.94
N PRO A 214 6.17 -32.91 26.87
CA PRO A 214 7.26 -32.20 27.52
C PRO A 214 8.29 -31.69 26.53
N ILE A 215 8.94 -30.56 26.83
CA ILE A 215 10.01 -30.02 25.99
C ILE A 215 11.13 -31.08 25.87
N PRO A 216 11.65 -31.35 24.65
CA PRO A 216 12.77 -32.27 24.45
C PRO A 216 13.98 -31.90 25.32
N GLU A 217 14.68 -32.91 25.85
CA GLU A 217 15.79 -32.70 26.81
C GLU A 217 16.89 -31.76 26.24
N ASP A 218 17.19 -31.88 24.95
CA ASP A 218 18.20 -31.08 24.24
C ASP A 218 17.76 -29.62 24.03
N MET A 219 16.48 -29.31 24.21
CA MET A 219 15.90 -27.98 24.05
C MET A 219 15.53 -27.31 25.38
N GLN A 220 15.59 -28.01 26.50
CA GLN A 220 15.12 -27.49 27.79
C GLN A 220 15.86 -26.23 28.25
N GLU A 221 17.21 -26.24 28.18
CA GLU A 221 18.03 -25.08 28.56
C GLU A 221 17.73 -23.87 27.68
N LYS A 222 17.62 -24.09 26.37
CA LYS A 222 17.31 -23.02 25.43
C LYS A 222 15.88 -22.49 25.57
N ALA A 223 14.94 -23.36 25.82
CA ALA A 223 13.56 -22.97 26.08
C ALA A 223 13.46 -22.13 27.36
N GLN A 224 14.19 -22.50 28.44
CA GLN A 224 14.25 -21.72 29.66
C GLN A 224 14.88 -20.35 29.43
N GLU A 225 16.00 -20.27 28.70
CA GLU A 225 16.64 -19.01 28.33
C GLU A 225 15.68 -18.06 27.63
N TYR A 226 14.96 -18.55 26.61
CA TYR A 226 14.03 -17.73 25.83
C TYR A 226 12.73 -17.42 26.61
N HIS A 227 12.29 -18.31 27.49
CA HIS A 227 11.21 -18.01 28.44
C HIS A 227 11.60 -16.84 29.36
N ASP A 228 12.78 -16.88 29.95
CA ASP A 228 13.26 -15.82 30.84
C ASP A 228 13.38 -14.47 30.08
N LYS A 229 13.89 -14.48 28.85
CA LYS A 229 13.92 -13.30 27.97
C LYS A 229 12.50 -12.75 27.66
N LEU A 230 11.55 -13.65 27.43
CA LEU A 230 10.15 -13.25 27.20
C LEU A 230 9.56 -12.58 28.45
N ILE A 231 9.74 -13.17 29.63
CA ILE A 231 9.26 -12.63 30.91
C ILE A 231 9.90 -11.26 31.19
N GLU A 232 11.23 -11.13 30.97
CA GLU A 232 11.93 -9.84 31.13
C GLU A 232 11.37 -8.79 30.16
N ALA A 233 11.25 -9.10 28.88
CA ALA A 233 10.71 -8.18 27.89
C ALA A 233 9.27 -7.72 28.19
N VAL A 234 8.43 -8.62 28.68
CA VAL A 234 7.07 -8.31 29.08
C VAL A 234 7.04 -7.46 30.35
N ALA A 235 7.88 -7.78 31.33
CA ALA A 235 7.98 -7.02 32.58
C ALA A 235 8.45 -5.57 32.36
N GLU A 236 9.34 -5.33 31.40
CA GLU A 236 9.83 -4.00 31.05
C GLU A 236 8.71 -3.06 30.54
N THR A 237 7.61 -3.60 30.05
CA THR A 237 6.48 -2.81 29.51
C THR A 237 5.43 -2.41 30.54
N ASP A 238 5.53 -2.91 31.78
CA ASP A 238 4.55 -2.66 32.83
C ASP A 238 5.24 -2.52 34.20
N GLU A 239 5.04 -1.36 34.87
CA GLU A 239 5.71 -1.05 36.13
C GLU A 239 5.38 -2.03 37.26
N GLU A 240 4.13 -2.51 37.34
CA GLU A 240 3.69 -3.46 38.38
C GLU A 240 4.37 -4.83 38.13
N LEU A 241 4.40 -5.30 36.90
CA LEU A 241 5.07 -6.56 36.53
C LEU A 241 6.58 -6.47 36.72
N MET A 242 7.18 -5.33 36.41
CA MET A 242 8.61 -5.10 36.65
C MET A 242 8.94 -5.19 38.15
N MET A 243 8.12 -4.62 39.02
CA MET A 243 8.32 -4.75 40.48
C MET A 243 8.26 -6.21 40.92
N LYS A 244 7.25 -6.96 40.50
CA LYS A 244 7.13 -8.40 40.80
C LYS A 244 8.36 -9.19 40.29
N TYR A 245 8.78 -8.91 39.08
CA TYR A 245 9.95 -9.56 38.50
C TYR A 245 11.25 -9.29 39.28
N LEU A 246 11.47 -8.03 39.69
CA LEU A 246 12.62 -7.65 40.53
C LEU A 246 12.61 -8.22 41.93
N GLU A 247 11.41 -8.44 42.49
CA GLU A 247 11.21 -9.09 43.81
C GLU A 247 11.36 -10.62 43.72
N GLY A 248 11.51 -11.18 42.53
CA GLY A 248 11.65 -12.61 42.28
C GLY A 248 10.34 -13.38 42.37
N GLU A 249 9.20 -12.68 42.23
CA GLU A 249 7.88 -13.31 42.10
C GLU A 249 7.66 -13.83 40.71
N GLU A 250 7.07 -15.01 40.59
CA GLU A 250 6.68 -15.57 39.26
C GLU A 250 5.45 -14.83 38.72
N LEU A 251 5.52 -14.41 37.44
CA LEU A 251 4.38 -13.87 36.73
C LEU A 251 3.44 -14.99 36.31
N THR A 252 2.14 -14.80 36.48
CA THR A 252 1.15 -15.77 36.02
C THR A 252 1.04 -15.75 34.49
N LYS A 253 0.57 -16.86 33.90
CA LYS A 253 0.31 -16.96 32.43
C LYS A 253 -0.62 -15.84 31.96
N GLU A 254 -1.66 -15.54 32.72
CA GLU A 254 -2.64 -14.52 32.40
C GLU A 254 -2.02 -13.12 32.41
N GLU A 255 -1.18 -12.82 33.40
CA GLU A 255 -0.43 -11.55 33.47
C GLU A 255 0.51 -11.38 32.27
N VAL A 256 1.25 -12.44 31.92
CA VAL A 256 2.16 -12.44 30.77
C VAL A 256 1.39 -12.22 29.45
N LYS A 257 0.30 -12.96 29.24
CA LYS A 257 -0.53 -12.81 28.02
C LYS A 257 -1.16 -11.41 27.92
N ALA A 258 -1.69 -10.89 29.00
CA ALA A 258 -2.31 -9.56 29.03
C ALA A 258 -1.30 -8.44 28.74
N ALA A 259 -0.13 -8.50 29.36
CA ALA A 259 0.92 -7.52 29.15
C ALA A 259 1.55 -7.63 27.76
N LEU A 260 1.77 -8.85 27.26
CA LEU A 260 2.24 -9.07 25.90
C LEU A 260 1.26 -8.53 24.85
N ARG A 261 -0.04 -8.74 25.04
CA ARG A 261 -1.07 -8.16 24.17
C ARG A 261 -1.00 -6.63 24.16
N LYS A 262 -0.94 -6.02 25.34
CA LYS A 262 -0.86 -4.56 25.50
C LYS A 262 0.40 -4.01 24.81
N ALA A 263 1.55 -4.64 25.01
CA ALA A 263 2.81 -4.25 24.40
C ALA A 263 2.82 -4.45 22.88
N THR A 264 2.14 -5.48 22.37
CA THR A 264 1.98 -5.71 20.93
C THR A 264 1.11 -4.62 20.30
N ILE A 265 0.01 -4.25 20.94
CA ILE A 265 -0.90 -3.19 20.46
C ILE A 265 -0.22 -1.81 20.47
N SER A 266 0.65 -1.55 21.44
CA SER A 266 1.42 -0.30 21.53
C SER A 266 2.68 -0.26 20.63
N ASN A 267 2.97 -1.36 19.89
CA ASN A 267 4.18 -1.54 19.09
C ASN A 267 5.50 -1.57 19.90
N GLU A 268 5.46 -1.84 21.18
CA GLU A 268 6.65 -2.00 22.02
C GLU A 268 7.31 -3.37 21.87
N ILE A 269 6.51 -4.41 21.64
CA ILE A 269 6.94 -5.77 21.38
C ILE A 269 6.33 -6.27 20.06
N VAL A 270 7.12 -7.03 19.31
CA VAL A 270 6.67 -7.78 18.13
C VAL A 270 6.77 -9.26 18.45
N PRO A 271 5.65 -9.95 18.73
CA PRO A 271 5.67 -11.39 18.97
C PRO A 271 6.18 -12.16 17.74
N VAL A 272 7.06 -13.13 17.95
CA VAL A 272 7.60 -13.97 16.88
C VAL A 272 7.16 -15.41 17.10
N VAL A 273 6.52 -15.96 16.08
CA VAL A 273 6.07 -17.38 16.01
C VAL A 273 6.74 -18.06 14.83
N CYS A 274 6.71 -19.38 14.80
CA CYS A 274 7.34 -20.14 13.74
C CYS A 274 6.48 -21.31 13.24
N GLY A 275 6.82 -21.82 12.07
CA GLY A 275 6.13 -22.97 11.50
C GLY A 275 6.54 -23.29 10.06
N SER A 276 5.82 -24.20 9.46
CA SER A 276 5.86 -24.51 8.04
C SER A 276 4.43 -24.69 7.53
N SER A 277 3.95 -23.68 6.82
CA SER A 277 2.60 -23.74 6.23
C SER A 277 2.48 -24.85 5.18
N TYR A 278 3.54 -25.09 4.41
CA TYR A 278 3.57 -26.17 3.43
C TYR A 278 3.46 -27.56 4.06
N LYS A 279 4.13 -27.78 5.19
CA LYS A 279 4.07 -29.03 5.96
C LYS A 279 2.93 -29.08 6.96
N ASN A 280 2.03 -28.10 6.96
CA ASN A 280 0.87 -28.03 7.86
C ASN A 280 1.25 -28.04 9.36
N ARG A 281 2.34 -27.37 9.73
CA ARG A 281 2.88 -27.32 11.10
C ARG A 281 2.96 -25.90 11.62
N GLY A 282 2.27 -25.62 12.72
CA GLY A 282 2.31 -24.34 13.42
C GLY A 282 1.21 -23.34 13.06
N VAL A 283 0.35 -23.60 12.08
CA VAL A 283 -0.70 -22.68 11.63
C VAL A 283 -1.79 -22.48 12.68
N GLN A 284 -2.21 -23.54 13.37
CA GLN A 284 -3.21 -23.45 14.46
C GLN A 284 -2.69 -22.55 15.60
N LYS A 285 -1.41 -22.67 15.95
CA LYS A 285 -0.78 -21.83 16.98
C LYS A 285 -0.55 -20.39 16.50
N LEU A 286 -0.38 -20.17 15.21
CA LEU A 286 -0.41 -18.81 14.62
C LEU A 286 -1.82 -18.20 14.80
N LEU A 287 -2.88 -18.95 14.53
CA LEU A 287 -4.25 -18.50 14.74
C LEU A 287 -4.54 -18.18 16.22
N ASP A 288 -4.07 -19.03 17.15
CA ASP A 288 -4.15 -18.75 18.58
C ASP A 288 -3.45 -17.45 18.96
N ALA A 289 -2.24 -17.21 18.43
CA ALA A 289 -1.49 -16.00 18.67
C ALA A 289 -2.19 -14.75 18.09
N ILE A 290 -2.82 -14.86 16.93
CA ILE A 290 -3.62 -13.78 16.34
C ILE A 290 -4.78 -13.41 17.27
N VAL A 291 -5.49 -14.39 17.79
CA VAL A 291 -6.60 -14.19 18.69
C VAL A 291 -6.14 -13.57 20.01
N ASP A 292 -5.02 -14.04 20.56
CA ASP A 292 -4.52 -13.61 21.87
C ASP A 292 -3.87 -12.22 21.83
N TYR A 293 -3.10 -11.89 20.79
CA TYR A 293 -2.21 -10.72 20.80
C TYR A 293 -2.54 -9.63 19.80
N MET A 294 -3.26 -9.94 18.71
CA MET A 294 -3.65 -8.91 17.75
C MET A 294 -4.80 -8.06 18.27
N PRO A 295 -4.85 -6.76 17.94
CA PRO A 295 -5.87 -5.85 18.43
C PRO A 295 -7.26 -6.17 17.87
N ALA A 296 -8.27 -5.88 18.70
CA ALA A 296 -9.64 -5.69 18.25
C ALA A 296 -9.84 -4.24 17.75
N PRO A 297 -10.90 -3.93 16.99
CA PRO A 297 -11.21 -2.56 16.60
C PRO A 297 -11.36 -1.58 17.77
N THR A 298 -11.70 -2.07 18.97
CA THR A 298 -11.78 -1.27 20.19
C THR A 298 -10.45 -0.97 20.87
N ASP A 299 -9.40 -1.70 20.51
CA ASP A 299 -8.06 -1.55 21.10
C ASP A 299 -7.22 -0.50 20.37
N VAL A 300 -7.60 -0.14 19.14
CA VAL A 300 -6.92 0.89 18.35
C VAL A 300 -7.51 2.26 18.65
N ALA A 301 -6.70 3.30 18.42
CA ALA A 301 -7.14 4.67 18.62
C ALA A 301 -8.37 5.00 17.75
N ALA A 302 -9.23 5.90 18.27
CA ALA A 302 -10.34 6.43 17.47
C ALA A 302 -9.84 7.03 16.17
N ILE A 303 -10.57 6.78 15.09
CA ILE A 303 -10.20 7.35 13.80
C ILE A 303 -10.48 8.85 13.79
N LYS A 304 -9.50 9.60 13.31
CA LYS A 304 -9.61 11.05 13.14
C LYS A 304 -10.18 11.39 11.77
N GLY A 305 -10.92 12.47 11.74
CA GLY A 305 -11.45 13.05 10.53
C GLY A 305 -11.71 14.54 10.70
N THR A 306 -12.10 15.19 9.62
CA THR A 306 -12.42 16.61 9.60
C THR A 306 -13.88 16.79 9.23
N ASN A 307 -14.61 17.58 9.98
CA ASN A 307 -15.96 17.96 9.62
C ASN A 307 -15.90 18.88 8.38
N PRO A 308 -16.52 18.51 7.25
CA PRO A 308 -16.42 19.30 6.02
C PRO A 308 -17.15 20.65 6.09
N GLU A 309 -18.09 20.82 7.02
CA GLU A 309 -18.84 22.06 7.19
C GLU A 309 -18.14 23.06 8.12
N THR A 310 -17.54 22.57 9.22
CA THR A 310 -16.92 23.41 10.25
C THR A 310 -15.41 23.50 10.10
N GLY A 311 -14.76 22.51 9.43
CA GLY A 311 -13.31 22.39 9.35
C GLY A 311 -12.64 21.91 10.65
N GLU A 312 -13.42 21.53 11.65
CA GLU A 312 -12.91 21.04 12.94
C GLU A 312 -12.54 19.55 12.87
N GLU A 313 -11.51 19.16 13.61
CA GLU A 313 -11.17 17.76 13.79
C GLU A 313 -12.20 17.06 14.70
N GLU A 314 -12.65 15.90 14.29
CA GLU A 314 -13.55 15.04 15.03
C GLU A 314 -13.00 13.61 15.07
N ASP A 315 -13.27 12.92 16.18
CA ASP A 315 -12.93 11.53 16.36
C ASP A 315 -14.18 10.64 16.22
N ARG A 316 -14.00 9.44 15.69
CA ARG A 316 -15.02 8.37 15.70
C ARG A 316 -14.45 7.15 16.40
N ILE A 317 -15.07 6.78 17.51
CA ILE A 317 -14.73 5.55 18.25
C ILE A 317 -15.44 4.34 17.63
N SER A 318 -14.82 3.17 17.74
CA SER A 318 -15.42 1.92 17.29
C SER A 318 -16.57 1.50 18.19
N SER A 319 -17.78 1.91 17.84
CA SER A 319 -19.03 1.58 18.54
C SER A 319 -20.21 1.61 17.59
N ASP A 320 -21.14 0.67 17.75
CA ASP A 320 -22.36 0.58 16.95
C ASP A 320 -23.34 1.75 17.21
N ASP A 321 -23.24 2.38 18.39
CA ASP A 321 -24.11 3.49 18.83
C ASP A 321 -23.65 4.86 18.31
N GLN A 322 -22.50 4.94 17.66
CA GLN A 322 -21.96 6.15 17.07
C GLN A 322 -22.56 6.44 15.70
N PRO A 323 -22.54 7.68 15.20
CA PRO A 323 -22.89 7.97 13.82
C PRO A 323 -22.07 7.15 12.83
N PHE A 324 -22.72 6.67 11.79
CA PHE A 324 -22.05 5.85 10.77
C PHE A 324 -20.91 6.60 10.09
N ALA A 325 -19.75 5.98 10.01
CA ALA A 325 -18.60 6.44 9.24
C ALA A 325 -17.80 5.24 8.73
N ALA A 326 -17.52 5.24 7.45
CA ALA A 326 -16.77 4.18 6.77
C ALA A 326 -15.83 4.76 5.72
N LEU A 327 -14.74 4.07 5.46
CA LEU A 327 -13.76 4.42 4.44
C LEU A 327 -13.84 3.42 3.28
N ALA A 328 -14.07 3.91 2.08
CA ALA A 328 -13.95 3.14 0.85
C ALA A 328 -12.47 2.99 0.50
N PHE A 329 -11.93 1.79 0.61
CA PHE A 329 -10.50 1.57 0.44
C PHE A 329 -10.12 0.82 -0.85
N LYS A 330 -11.11 0.20 -1.51
CA LYS A 330 -10.86 -0.52 -2.76
C LYS A 330 -12.11 -0.54 -3.63
N ILE A 331 -11.91 -0.29 -4.92
CA ILE A 331 -12.93 -0.50 -5.96
C ILE A 331 -12.51 -1.69 -6.83
N MET A 332 -13.48 -2.51 -7.20
CA MET A 332 -13.27 -3.65 -8.10
C MET A 332 -14.45 -3.74 -9.08
N THR A 333 -14.19 -4.06 -10.31
CA THR A 333 -15.22 -4.35 -11.31
C THR A 333 -15.45 -5.85 -11.40
N ASP A 334 -16.66 -6.27 -11.09
CA ASP A 334 -17.06 -7.66 -11.17
C ASP A 334 -17.93 -7.92 -12.40
N PRO A 335 -17.69 -9.00 -13.16
CA PRO A 335 -18.47 -9.29 -14.39
C PRO A 335 -19.97 -9.48 -14.18
N TYR A 336 -20.38 -9.90 -12.97
CA TYR A 336 -21.77 -10.28 -12.68
C TYR A 336 -22.55 -9.22 -11.92
N VAL A 337 -21.90 -8.52 -10.99
CA VAL A 337 -22.56 -7.54 -10.12
C VAL A 337 -22.14 -6.10 -10.43
N GLY A 338 -21.19 -5.90 -11.32
CA GLY A 338 -20.69 -4.58 -11.70
C GLY A 338 -19.69 -4.02 -10.68
N LYS A 339 -19.79 -2.74 -10.36
CA LYS A 339 -18.87 -2.04 -9.44
C LYS A 339 -19.09 -2.50 -8.00
N LEU A 340 -18.04 -3.04 -7.39
CA LEU A 340 -17.94 -3.37 -5.98
C LEU A 340 -17.08 -2.33 -5.27
N CYS A 341 -17.59 -1.77 -4.20
CA CYS A 341 -16.85 -0.85 -3.33
C CYS A 341 -16.59 -1.55 -1.99
N PHE A 342 -15.33 -1.88 -1.73
CA PHE A 342 -14.91 -2.40 -0.42
C PHE A 342 -14.74 -1.26 0.55
N PHE A 343 -15.34 -1.40 1.73
CA PHE A 343 -15.28 -0.39 2.76
C PHE A 343 -15.10 -1.01 4.14
N ARG A 344 -14.44 -0.25 5.03
CA ARG A 344 -14.35 -0.54 6.45
C ARG A 344 -15.25 0.40 7.22
N VAL A 345 -16.08 -0.15 8.09
CA VAL A 345 -16.89 0.61 9.04
C VAL A 345 -16.06 0.94 10.28
N TYR A 346 -15.87 2.21 10.56
CA TYR A 346 -15.16 2.67 11.75
C TYR A 346 -16.12 2.95 12.91
N SER A 347 -17.33 3.40 12.63
CA SER A 347 -18.34 3.68 13.66
C SER A 347 -19.75 3.48 13.09
N GLY A 348 -20.69 3.20 13.99
CA GLY A 348 -22.10 3.06 13.66
C GLY A 348 -22.44 1.78 12.92
N THR A 349 -23.66 1.73 12.41
CA THR A 349 -24.22 0.60 11.67
C THR A 349 -24.85 1.08 10.37
N LEU A 350 -24.94 0.19 9.38
CA LEU A 350 -25.54 0.48 8.09
C LEU A 350 -26.35 -0.73 7.59
N ASP A 351 -27.59 -0.49 7.17
CA ASP A 351 -28.45 -1.49 6.58
C ASP A 351 -28.41 -1.44 5.04
N ALA A 352 -28.46 -2.61 4.41
CA ALA A 352 -28.59 -2.72 2.96
C ALA A 352 -29.88 -2.00 2.48
N GLY A 353 -29.81 -1.41 1.30
CA GLY A 353 -30.93 -0.66 0.71
C GLY A 353 -31.10 0.77 1.23
N THR A 354 -30.22 1.23 2.13
CA THR A 354 -30.25 2.60 2.67
C THR A 354 -29.38 3.57 1.86
N THR A 355 -29.52 4.85 2.15
CA THR A 355 -28.72 5.92 1.55
C THR A 355 -27.59 6.30 2.48
N VAL A 356 -26.41 6.52 1.92
CA VAL A 356 -25.22 7.05 2.60
C VAL A 356 -24.78 8.35 1.96
N TYR A 357 -24.14 9.21 2.74
CA TYR A 357 -23.56 10.45 2.27
C TYR A 357 -22.06 10.25 1.98
N ASN A 358 -21.65 10.58 0.76
CA ASN A 358 -20.23 10.67 0.40
C ASN A 358 -19.75 12.09 0.68
N SER A 359 -19.06 12.29 1.78
CA SER A 359 -18.64 13.61 2.26
C SER A 359 -17.49 14.23 1.46
N VAL A 360 -16.75 13.41 0.71
CA VAL A 360 -15.66 13.89 -0.17
C VAL A 360 -16.22 14.47 -1.48
N LYS A 361 -17.29 13.87 -2.00
CA LYS A 361 -17.91 14.25 -3.28
C LYS A 361 -19.21 15.02 -3.12
N ASP A 362 -19.62 15.30 -1.89
CA ASP A 362 -20.82 16.05 -1.53
C ASP A 362 -22.07 15.51 -2.26
N ASN A 363 -22.31 14.20 -2.14
CA ASN A 363 -23.48 13.58 -2.73
C ASN A 363 -24.01 12.39 -1.92
N ASN A 364 -25.29 12.13 -2.06
CA ASN A 364 -25.95 10.96 -1.49
C ASN A 364 -25.97 9.83 -2.50
N GLU A 365 -25.59 8.62 -2.06
CA GLU A 365 -25.66 7.40 -2.86
C GLU A 365 -26.42 6.30 -2.14
N ARG A 366 -27.12 5.48 -2.90
CA ARG A 366 -27.87 4.35 -2.36
C ARG A 366 -27.06 3.08 -2.43
N ILE A 367 -26.88 2.42 -1.29
CA ILE A 367 -26.33 1.07 -1.22
C ILE A 367 -27.44 0.08 -1.59
N GLY A 368 -27.26 -0.65 -2.70
CA GLY A 368 -28.22 -1.66 -3.13
C GLY A 368 -28.10 -2.93 -2.27
N ARG A 369 -26.92 -3.53 -2.26
CA ARG A 369 -26.62 -4.76 -1.53
C ARG A 369 -25.31 -4.60 -0.78
N ILE A 370 -25.18 -5.30 0.34
CA ILE A 370 -23.94 -5.44 1.09
C ILE A 370 -23.51 -6.90 1.03
N LEU A 371 -22.25 -7.13 0.67
CA LEU A 371 -21.69 -8.46 0.50
C LEU A 371 -20.57 -8.69 1.52
N GLN A 372 -20.63 -9.82 2.20
CA GLN A 372 -19.51 -10.36 2.94
C GLN A 372 -18.72 -11.29 2.03
N MET A 373 -17.42 -11.11 1.98
CA MET A 373 -16.55 -11.91 1.14
C MET A 373 -16.03 -13.13 1.92
N HIS A 374 -16.11 -14.28 1.31
CA HIS A 374 -15.51 -15.53 1.77
C HIS A 374 -14.67 -16.11 0.63
N ALA A 375 -13.45 -15.59 0.48
CA ALA A 375 -12.61 -15.85 -0.68
C ALA A 375 -13.35 -15.54 -1.99
N ASN A 376 -13.61 -16.53 -2.85
CA ASN A 376 -14.36 -16.35 -4.11
C ASN A 376 -15.90 -16.37 -3.93
N ASN A 377 -16.38 -16.72 -2.75
CA ASN A 377 -17.81 -16.79 -2.46
C ASN A 377 -18.31 -15.47 -1.87
N ARG A 378 -19.51 -15.09 -2.23
CA ARG A 378 -20.16 -13.86 -1.75
C ARG A 378 -21.43 -14.23 -1.02
N LYS A 379 -21.63 -13.63 0.14
CA LYS A 379 -22.84 -13.77 0.93
C LYS A 379 -23.48 -12.41 1.12
N ASP A 380 -24.74 -12.29 0.75
CA ASP A 380 -25.53 -11.11 1.09
C ASP A 380 -25.70 -10.99 2.59
N ILE A 381 -25.52 -9.80 3.12
CA ILE A 381 -25.77 -9.47 4.52
C ILE A 381 -26.67 -8.24 4.60
N ASP A 382 -27.53 -8.21 5.61
CA ASP A 382 -28.53 -7.15 5.76
C ASP A 382 -27.95 -5.91 6.45
N THR A 383 -27.03 -6.11 7.40
CA THR A 383 -26.46 -5.04 8.23
C THR A 383 -24.96 -5.23 8.41
N VAL A 384 -24.21 -4.14 8.37
CA VAL A 384 -22.81 -4.06 8.81
C VAL A 384 -22.69 -3.23 10.07
N TYR A 385 -21.70 -3.56 10.88
CA TYR A 385 -21.44 -2.99 12.20
C TYR A 385 -20.07 -2.34 12.25
N ALA A 386 -19.83 -1.52 13.28
CA ALA A 386 -18.50 -0.97 13.53
C ALA A 386 -17.44 -2.08 13.55
N GLY A 387 -16.29 -1.84 12.92
CA GLY A 387 -15.21 -2.81 12.79
C GLY A 387 -15.36 -3.81 11.64
N ASP A 388 -16.49 -3.82 10.93
CA ASP A 388 -16.71 -4.72 9.80
C ASP A 388 -16.00 -4.25 8.53
N ILE A 389 -15.60 -5.23 7.73
CA ILE A 389 -15.12 -5.04 6.36
C ILE A 389 -16.09 -5.74 5.43
N ALA A 390 -16.64 -5.02 4.47
CA ALA A 390 -17.63 -5.54 3.54
C ALA A 390 -17.50 -4.87 2.16
N ALA A 391 -18.27 -5.36 1.18
CA ALA A 391 -18.36 -4.77 -0.13
C ALA A 391 -19.79 -4.28 -0.40
N ALA A 392 -19.92 -3.08 -0.96
CA ALA A 392 -21.19 -2.50 -1.37
C ALA A 392 -21.38 -2.58 -2.88
N VAL A 393 -22.61 -2.86 -3.30
CA VAL A 393 -23.06 -2.78 -4.69
C VAL A 393 -24.02 -1.59 -4.82
N GLY A 394 -23.88 -0.84 -5.90
CA GLY A 394 -24.80 0.27 -6.20
C GLY A 394 -24.18 1.66 -6.05
N LEU A 395 -23.00 1.79 -5.48
CA LEU A 395 -22.28 3.06 -5.38
C LEU A 395 -21.64 3.40 -6.75
N LYS A 396 -22.15 4.44 -7.39
CA LYS A 396 -21.74 4.83 -8.76
C LYS A 396 -20.56 5.80 -8.75
N ASN A 397 -20.60 6.80 -7.86
CA ASN A 397 -19.65 7.91 -7.83
C ASN A 397 -18.52 7.74 -6.81
N THR A 398 -18.69 6.82 -5.86
CA THR A 398 -17.67 6.56 -4.82
C THR A 398 -16.41 5.97 -5.45
N THR A 399 -15.26 6.52 -5.06
CA THR A 399 -13.93 6.07 -5.47
C THR A 399 -13.08 5.70 -4.25
N THR A 400 -11.92 5.11 -4.48
CA THR A 400 -10.99 4.74 -3.40
C THR A 400 -10.54 5.98 -2.63
N GLY A 401 -10.62 5.92 -1.30
CA GLY A 401 -10.30 7.03 -0.39
C GLY A 401 -11.49 7.87 0.03
N ASP A 402 -12.67 7.67 -0.58
CA ASP A 402 -13.88 8.40 -0.19
C ASP A 402 -14.40 7.94 1.17
N THR A 403 -15.01 8.87 1.90
CA THR A 403 -15.70 8.60 3.16
C THR A 403 -17.21 8.46 2.92
N LEU A 404 -17.79 7.40 3.45
CA LEU A 404 -19.22 7.17 3.51
C LEU A 404 -19.68 7.38 4.96
N CYS A 405 -20.65 8.28 5.17
CA CYS A 405 -21.08 8.62 6.53
C CYS A 405 -22.58 8.96 6.60
N ASP A 406 -23.02 9.26 7.83
CA ASP A 406 -24.36 9.84 8.06
C ASP A 406 -24.35 11.31 7.64
N GLU A 407 -25.30 11.71 6.82
CA GLU A 407 -25.47 13.09 6.33
C GLU A 407 -25.64 14.11 7.46
N LYS A 408 -26.25 13.69 8.59
CA LYS A 408 -26.46 14.56 9.75
C LYS A 408 -25.21 14.76 10.61
N HIS A 409 -24.23 13.90 10.43
CA HIS A 409 -22.96 13.92 11.17
C HIS A 409 -21.81 13.74 10.16
N PRO A 410 -21.64 14.71 9.25
CA PRO A 410 -20.68 14.58 8.16
C PRO A 410 -19.24 14.61 8.72
N ILE A 411 -18.41 13.73 8.20
CA ILE A 411 -16.99 13.66 8.49
C ILE A 411 -16.25 13.24 7.23
N VAL A 412 -15.06 13.79 7.01
CA VAL A 412 -14.10 13.31 6.02
C VAL A 412 -12.98 12.64 6.80
N LEU A 413 -12.89 11.33 6.71
CA LEU A 413 -11.79 10.58 7.30
C LEU A 413 -10.50 10.93 6.58
N GLU A 414 -9.36 10.78 7.27
CA GLU A 414 -8.06 11.06 6.69
C GLU A 414 -7.89 10.38 5.33
N SER A 415 -7.58 11.15 4.31
CA SER A 415 -7.46 10.67 2.93
C SER A 415 -6.20 9.81 2.75
N MET A 416 -6.30 8.82 1.87
CA MET A 416 -5.14 8.05 1.44
C MET A 416 -4.35 8.87 0.42
N ASN A 417 -3.05 9.03 0.64
CA ASN A 417 -2.15 9.62 -0.34
C ASN A 417 -1.61 8.52 -1.26
N PHE A 418 -1.81 8.70 -2.56
CA PHE A 418 -1.29 7.77 -3.55
C PHE A 418 -0.12 8.39 -4.30
N PRO A 419 0.97 7.62 -4.54
CA PRO A 419 2.10 8.11 -5.30
C PRO A 419 1.71 8.34 -6.77
N GLU A 420 2.33 9.32 -7.39
CA GLU A 420 2.17 9.58 -8.81
C GLU A 420 2.82 8.48 -9.65
N PRO A 421 2.21 8.09 -10.79
CA PRO A 421 2.82 7.15 -11.71
C PRO A 421 4.19 7.63 -12.20
N VAL A 422 5.12 6.69 -12.33
CA VAL A 422 6.52 7.00 -12.70
C VAL A 422 6.92 6.55 -14.10
N ILE A 423 6.18 5.62 -14.71
CA ILE A 423 6.36 5.23 -16.11
C ILE A 423 5.08 5.41 -16.91
N ARG A 424 5.22 5.60 -18.20
CA ARG A 424 4.12 5.72 -19.15
C ARG A 424 4.41 4.99 -20.45
N VAL A 425 3.37 4.49 -21.10
CA VAL A 425 3.44 3.89 -22.43
C VAL A 425 2.27 4.36 -23.28
N ALA A 426 2.48 4.46 -24.59
CA ALA A 426 1.40 4.63 -25.54
C ALA A 426 0.75 3.28 -25.81
N ILE A 427 -0.58 3.27 -25.88
CA ILE A 427 -1.36 2.06 -26.16
C ILE A 427 -2.35 2.35 -27.28
N GLU A 428 -2.44 1.44 -28.24
CA GLU A 428 -3.33 1.55 -29.39
C GLU A 428 -4.13 0.25 -29.57
N PRO A 429 -5.46 0.32 -29.81
CA PRO A 429 -6.23 -0.87 -30.11
C PRO A 429 -5.84 -1.43 -31.48
N LYS A 430 -5.75 -2.75 -31.63
CA LYS A 430 -5.44 -3.38 -32.92
C LYS A 430 -6.53 -3.17 -33.96
N THR A 431 -7.76 -2.86 -33.56
CA THR A 431 -8.90 -2.64 -34.44
C THR A 431 -9.65 -1.36 -34.08
N LYS A 432 -10.23 -0.70 -35.08
CA LYS A 432 -11.07 0.51 -34.84
C LYS A 432 -12.27 0.23 -33.90
N ALA A 433 -12.89 -0.93 -34.02
CA ALA A 433 -13.97 -1.35 -33.12
C ALA A 433 -13.52 -1.54 -31.67
N GLY A 434 -12.22 -1.77 -31.43
CA GLY A 434 -11.62 -1.88 -30.11
C GLY A 434 -11.41 -0.53 -29.41
N SER A 435 -11.44 0.60 -30.12
CA SER A 435 -11.12 1.91 -29.54
C SER A 435 -12.09 2.34 -28.45
N GLU A 436 -13.40 2.25 -28.70
CA GLU A 436 -14.43 2.58 -27.72
C GLU A 436 -14.38 1.62 -26.52
N LYS A 437 -14.26 0.32 -26.79
CA LYS A 437 -14.10 -0.69 -25.74
C LYS A 437 -12.87 -0.47 -24.89
N MET A 438 -11.75 -0.09 -25.49
CA MET A 438 -10.51 0.23 -24.79
C MET A 438 -10.69 1.43 -23.86
N GLY A 439 -11.32 2.50 -24.33
CA GLY A 439 -11.59 3.67 -23.49
C GLY A 439 -12.44 3.34 -22.26
N ILE A 440 -13.52 2.56 -22.44
CA ILE A 440 -14.37 2.11 -21.33
C ILE A 440 -13.59 1.21 -20.35
N ALA A 441 -12.80 0.28 -20.87
CA ALA A 441 -12.00 -0.64 -20.07
C ALA A 441 -10.93 0.10 -19.26
N LEU A 442 -10.19 1.02 -19.90
CA LEU A 442 -9.17 1.83 -19.22
C LEU A 442 -9.77 2.73 -18.14
N ALA A 443 -10.94 3.32 -18.39
CA ALA A 443 -11.66 4.12 -17.38
C ALA A 443 -12.01 3.27 -16.15
N LYS A 444 -12.52 2.05 -16.34
CA LYS A 444 -12.82 1.12 -15.23
C LYS A 444 -11.57 0.73 -14.45
N LEU A 445 -10.47 0.43 -15.14
CA LEU A 445 -9.20 0.09 -14.50
C LEU A 445 -8.64 1.27 -13.70
N ALA A 446 -8.79 2.50 -14.19
CA ALA A 446 -8.41 3.71 -13.47
C ALA A 446 -9.29 3.98 -12.23
N GLU A 447 -10.56 3.57 -12.25
CA GLU A 447 -11.41 3.63 -11.04
C GLU A 447 -10.98 2.61 -9.97
N GLU A 448 -10.47 1.45 -10.39
CA GLU A 448 -10.00 0.41 -9.47
C GLU A 448 -8.65 0.77 -8.83
N ASP A 449 -7.76 1.37 -9.60
CA ASP A 449 -6.38 1.66 -9.20
C ASP A 449 -6.05 3.15 -9.32
N PRO A 450 -5.97 3.88 -8.20
CA PRO A 450 -5.68 5.31 -8.20
C PRO A 450 -4.24 5.65 -8.63
N THR A 451 -3.33 4.67 -8.74
CA THR A 451 -1.98 4.87 -9.28
C THR A 451 -1.87 4.57 -10.76
N PHE A 452 -2.95 4.05 -11.35
CA PHE A 452 -3.07 3.91 -12.79
C PHE A 452 -3.78 5.12 -13.37
N ARG A 453 -3.19 5.74 -14.36
CA ARG A 453 -3.76 6.88 -15.08
C ARG A 453 -3.80 6.63 -16.57
N THR A 454 -4.80 7.20 -17.22
CA THR A 454 -4.97 7.15 -18.68
C THR A 454 -5.48 8.47 -19.20
N TRP A 455 -4.95 8.90 -20.33
CA TRP A 455 -5.39 10.10 -21.03
C TRP A 455 -5.05 10.00 -22.52
N THR A 456 -5.65 10.87 -23.31
CA THR A 456 -5.26 11.05 -24.71
C THR A 456 -4.27 12.20 -24.79
N ASP A 457 -3.13 11.97 -25.39
CA ASP A 457 -2.13 13.00 -25.66
C ASP A 457 -2.67 13.95 -26.75
N GLU A 458 -2.76 15.23 -26.43
CA GLU A 458 -3.37 16.23 -27.33
C GLU A 458 -2.54 16.51 -28.59
N GLU A 459 -1.23 16.30 -28.52
CA GLU A 459 -0.34 16.54 -29.66
C GLU A 459 -0.29 15.35 -30.61
N THR A 460 -0.22 14.14 -30.07
CA THR A 460 -0.08 12.92 -30.87
C THR A 460 -1.40 12.20 -31.13
N GLY A 461 -2.45 12.50 -30.36
CA GLY A 461 -3.73 11.78 -30.40
C GLY A 461 -3.65 10.35 -29.87
N GLN A 462 -2.52 9.93 -29.32
CA GLN A 462 -2.33 8.60 -28.76
C GLN A 462 -2.94 8.48 -27.36
N THR A 463 -3.47 7.32 -27.05
CA THR A 463 -3.86 6.99 -25.68
C THR A 463 -2.63 6.61 -24.88
N ILE A 464 -2.40 7.30 -23.77
CA ILE A 464 -1.29 7.06 -22.86
C ILE A 464 -1.83 6.36 -21.61
N ILE A 465 -1.11 5.37 -21.13
CA ILE A 465 -1.31 4.76 -19.82
C ILE A 465 -0.06 4.96 -18.96
N ALA A 466 -0.25 5.21 -17.69
CA ALA A 466 0.83 5.44 -16.73
C ALA A 466 0.64 4.62 -15.46
N GLY A 467 1.73 4.14 -14.89
CA GLY A 467 1.72 3.27 -13.71
C GLY A 467 3.03 3.32 -12.92
N MET A 468 3.10 2.47 -11.90
CA MET A 468 4.20 2.45 -10.93
C MET A 468 5.42 1.63 -11.38
N GLY A 469 5.28 0.79 -12.41
CA GLY A 469 6.37 -0.03 -12.91
C GLY A 469 5.98 -0.83 -14.15
N GLU A 470 6.96 -1.51 -14.75
CA GLU A 470 6.75 -2.32 -15.96
C GLU A 470 5.73 -3.44 -15.73
N LEU A 471 5.88 -4.19 -14.64
CA LEU A 471 4.96 -5.27 -14.29
C LEU A 471 3.52 -4.76 -14.06
N HIS A 472 3.38 -3.60 -13.44
CA HIS A 472 2.07 -2.98 -13.24
C HIS A 472 1.37 -2.73 -14.59
N LEU A 473 2.05 -2.10 -15.55
CA LEU A 473 1.49 -1.84 -16.88
C LEU A 473 1.27 -3.12 -17.71
N GLU A 474 2.15 -4.12 -17.61
CA GLU A 474 1.94 -5.42 -18.24
C GLU A 474 0.64 -6.08 -17.77
N ILE A 475 0.37 -6.03 -16.46
CA ILE A 475 -0.85 -6.61 -15.89
C ILE A 475 -2.09 -5.85 -16.36
N ILE A 476 -2.05 -4.52 -16.44
CA ILE A 476 -3.13 -3.72 -16.99
C ILE A 476 -3.44 -4.12 -18.44
N VAL A 477 -2.41 -4.27 -19.27
CA VAL A 477 -2.56 -4.68 -20.67
C VAL A 477 -3.11 -6.11 -20.79
N ASP A 478 -2.64 -7.01 -19.96
CA ASP A 478 -3.12 -8.39 -19.93
C ASP A 478 -4.59 -8.46 -19.46
N ARG A 479 -4.99 -7.62 -18.49
CA ARG A 479 -6.39 -7.48 -18.09
C ARG A 479 -7.28 -6.93 -19.19
N LEU A 480 -6.80 -5.97 -20.00
CA LEU A 480 -7.53 -5.49 -21.19
C LEU A 480 -7.86 -6.64 -22.13
N LEU A 481 -6.90 -7.52 -22.39
CA LEU A 481 -7.09 -8.67 -23.25
C LEU A 481 -8.05 -9.72 -22.64
N ARG A 482 -7.79 -10.14 -21.40
CA ARG A 482 -8.50 -11.29 -20.78
C ARG A 482 -9.88 -10.93 -20.28
N GLU A 483 -10.03 -9.81 -19.59
CA GLU A 483 -11.30 -9.41 -18.96
C GLU A 483 -12.19 -8.64 -19.95
N PHE A 484 -11.63 -7.70 -20.70
CA PHE A 484 -12.38 -6.81 -21.59
C PHE A 484 -12.38 -7.22 -23.07
N LYS A 485 -11.60 -8.26 -23.43
CA LYS A 485 -11.46 -8.75 -24.81
C LYS A 485 -11.01 -7.65 -25.77
N VAL A 486 -10.06 -6.82 -25.34
CA VAL A 486 -9.43 -5.76 -26.14
C VAL A 486 -7.99 -6.12 -26.40
N GLU A 487 -7.64 -6.33 -27.67
CA GLU A 487 -6.25 -6.47 -28.08
C GLU A 487 -5.66 -5.10 -28.38
N ALA A 488 -4.49 -4.83 -27.83
CA ALA A 488 -3.78 -3.56 -27.99
C ALA A 488 -2.31 -3.76 -28.35
N ASN A 489 -1.75 -2.80 -29.07
CA ASN A 489 -0.32 -2.64 -29.27
C ASN A 489 0.21 -1.68 -28.21
N VAL A 490 1.33 -2.02 -27.60
CA VAL A 490 1.96 -1.24 -26.53
C VAL A 490 3.31 -0.72 -27.03
N GLY A 491 3.53 0.58 -26.87
CA GLY A 491 4.80 1.22 -27.19
C GLY A 491 5.90 0.90 -26.16
N ALA A 492 7.11 1.40 -26.42
CA ALA A 492 8.20 1.27 -25.46
C ALA A 492 7.93 2.11 -24.19
N PRO A 493 8.31 1.62 -23.00
CA PRO A 493 8.18 2.40 -21.77
C PRO A 493 8.92 3.73 -21.83
N GLN A 494 8.30 4.77 -21.32
CA GLN A 494 8.89 6.10 -21.21
C GLN A 494 8.82 6.60 -19.79
N VAL A 495 9.87 7.26 -19.34
CA VAL A 495 9.93 7.87 -18.00
C VAL A 495 9.08 9.13 -17.98
N ALA A 496 8.34 9.33 -16.88
CA ALA A 496 7.60 10.57 -16.63
C ALA A 496 8.56 11.65 -16.13
N TYR A 497 9.26 12.29 -17.04
CA TYR A 497 10.07 13.46 -16.72
C TYR A 497 9.21 14.64 -16.26
N ARG A 498 9.81 15.57 -15.52
CA ARG A 498 9.22 16.82 -15.08
C ARG A 498 10.15 17.97 -15.35
N GLU A 499 9.62 19.18 -15.32
CA GLU A 499 10.41 20.41 -15.41
C GLU A 499 10.29 21.19 -14.10
N THR A 500 11.34 21.92 -13.76
CA THR A 500 11.33 22.87 -12.65
C THR A 500 12.30 24.00 -12.91
N ILE A 501 12.38 24.94 -12.00
CA ILE A 501 13.25 26.12 -12.10
C ILE A 501 14.24 26.19 -10.94
N ARG A 502 15.38 26.84 -11.16
CA ARG A 502 16.43 27.01 -10.16
C ARG A 502 16.59 28.46 -9.68
N LYS A 503 16.04 29.41 -10.40
CA LYS A 503 16.16 30.85 -10.10
C LYS A 503 14.79 31.50 -10.13
N GLU A 504 14.69 32.66 -9.46
CA GLU A 504 13.50 33.50 -9.55
C GLU A 504 13.62 34.50 -10.73
N ALA A 505 12.47 34.90 -11.26
CA ALA A 505 12.41 35.95 -12.26
C ALA A 505 11.09 36.73 -12.15
N ASN A 506 11.16 38.01 -12.50
CA ASN A 506 10.00 38.86 -12.73
C ASN A 506 9.69 38.91 -14.22
N GLN A 507 8.42 38.87 -14.56
CA GLN A 507 7.96 38.96 -15.93
C GLN A 507 6.74 39.84 -16.02
N GLU A 508 6.79 40.76 -16.98
CA GLU A 508 5.67 41.60 -17.42
C GLU A 508 5.23 41.17 -18.81
N THR A 509 3.97 40.87 -18.99
CA THR A 509 3.44 40.45 -20.28
C THR A 509 2.10 41.13 -20.54
N LYS A 510 2.01 41.75 -21.69
CA LYS A 510 0.82 42.40 -22.20
C LYS A 510 0.31 41.68 -23.44
N TYR A 511 -0.87 41.08 -23.30
CA TYR A 511 -1.58 40.49 -24.42
C TYR A 511 -2.64 41.46 -24.93
N ALA A 512 -2.39 42.04 -26.10
CA ALA A 512 -3.32 42.93 -26.75
C ALA A 512 -3.51 42.50 -28.22
N ARG A 513 -4.75 42.28 -28.60
CA ARG A 513 -5.10 41.88 -29.97
C ARG A 513 -6.35 42.63 -30.42
N GLN A 514 -6.29 43.25 -31.57
CA GLN A 514 -7.40 43.97 -32.19
C GLN A 514 -7.65 43.37 -33.56
N SER A 515 -8.82 42.75 -33.79
CA SER A 515 -9.23 42.19 -35.07
C SER A 515 -10.70 42.55 -35.30
N GLY A 516 -10.97 43.70 -35.89
CA GLY A 516 -12.26 44.12 -36.43
C GLY A 516 -13.46 43.93 -35.52
N GLY A 517 -13.57 44.65 -34.39
CA GLY A 517 -14.62 44.54 -33.41
C GLY A 517 -14.10 44.67 -31.99
N LYS A 518 -14.67 43.92 -31.03
CA LYS A 518 -14.20 43.87 -29.64
C LYS A 518 -12.78 43.27 -29.61
N GLY A 519 -11.80 44.05 -29.10
CA GLY A 519 -10.43 43.62 -28.93
C GLY A 519 -10.25 42.64 -27.75
N GLN A 520 -9.02 42.22 -27.55
CA GLN A 520 -8.60 41.44 -26.38
C GLN A 520 -7.45 42.15 -25.67
N TYR A 521 -7.53 42.27 -24.36
CA TYR A 521 -6.54 42.91 -23.54
C TYR A 521 -6.36 42.22 -22.19
N GLY A 522 -5.14 41.77 -21.91
CA GLY A 522 -4.72 41.27 -20.62
C GLY A 522 -3.28 41.68 -20.33
N HIS A 523 -3.02 42.29 -19.19
CA HIS A 523 -1.70 42.73 -18.79
C HIS A 523 -1.42 42.28 -17.35
N VAL A 524 -0.37 41.50 -17.18
CA VAL A 524 0.03 40.88 -15.91
C VAL A 524 1.51 41.10 -15.63
N LYS A 525 1.84 41.33 -14.36
CA LYS A 525 3.19 41.28 -13.82
C LYS A 525 3.28 40.19 -12.77
N ILE A 526 4.11 39.22 -13.03
CA ILE A 526 4.27 38.04 -12.17
C ILE A 526 5.72 37.89 -11.69
N LYS A 527 5.88 37.35 -10.51
CA LYS A 527 7.14 36.81 -10.01
C LYS A 527 7.03 35.30 -9.95
N VAL A 528 7.98 34.61 -10.55
CA VAL A 528 8.08 33.15 -10.52
C VAL A 528 9.33 32.78 -9.72
N GLU A 529 9.17 31.91 -8.72
CA GLU A 529 10.26 31.51 -7.85
C GLU A 529 10.18 29.99 -7.56
N PRO A 530 11.35 29.35 -7.30
CA PRO A 530 11.36 27.94 -6.89
C PRO A 530 10.58 27.69 -5.60
N ASN A 531 9.88 26.56 -5.52
CA ASN A 531 9.12 26.13 -4.34
C ASN A 531 9.38 24.64 -4.03
N PRO A 532 10.63 24.25 -3.72
CA PRO A 532 11.04 22.86 -3.64
C PRO A 532 10.19 22.05 -2.66
N GLY A 533 9.64 20.92 -3.11
CA GLY A 533 8.89 19.96 -2.31
C GLY A 533 7.51 20.46 -1.84
N LYS A 534 7.08 21.65 -2.25
CA LYS A 534 5.78 22.24 -1.85
C LYS A 534 4.76 22.30 -2.99
N GLY A 535 5.13 21.86 -4.17
CA GLY A 535 4.27 21.87 -5.34
C GLY A 535 4.01 23.27 -5.89
N TYR A 536 2.85 23.46 -6.52
CA TYR A 536 2.44 24.73 -7.08
C TYR A 536 1.73 25.60 -6.05
N GLU A 537 2.12 26.88 -5.99
CA GLU A 537 1.48 27.90 -5.15
C GLU A 537 1.23 29.14 -5.99
N PHE A 538 -0.01 29.64 -5.97
CA PHE A 538 -0.37 30.92 -6.57
C PHE A 538 -0.71 31.94 -5.49
N VAL A 539 -0.05 33.10 -5.55
CA VAL A 539 -0.26 34.18 -4.60
C VAL A 539 -0.82 35.40 -5.31
N ASN A 540 -1.95 35.87 -4.82
CA ASN A 540 -2.53 37.14 -5.27
C ASN A 540 -1.93 38.32 -4.45
N GLY A 541 -1.02 39.06 -5.06
CA GLY A 541 -0.39 40.26 -4.51
C GLY A 541 -0.88 41.53 -5.13
N VAL A 542 -1.97 41.54 -5.92
CA VAL A 542 -2.50 42.72 -6.61
C VAL A 542 -3.10 43.71 -5.61
N VAL A 543 -2.66 44.96 -5.70
CA VAL A 543 -3.08 46.04 -4.81
C VAL A 543 -3.85 47.10 -5.62
N GLY A 544 -4.80 47.76 -4.98
CA GLY A 544 -5.52 48.89 -5.57
C GLY A 544 -6.45 48.58 -6.74
N GLY A 545 -6.78 47.30 -6.98
CA GLY A 545 -7.67 46.92 -8.07
C GLY A 545 -7.06 47.05 -9.47
N ALA A 546 -5.73 46.98 -9.58
CA ALA A 546 -5.02 47.05 -10.85
C ALA A 546 -5.48 46.00 -11.86
N ILE A 547 -5.88 44.83 -11.34
CA ILE A 547 -6.59 43.78 -12.07
C ILE A 547 -7.91 43.48 -11.34
N PRO A 548 -9.07 43.48 -12.01
CA PRO A 548 -10.34 43.12 -11.42
C PRO A 548 -10.28 41.71 -10.82
N LYS A 549 -10.90 41.53 -9.63
CA LYS A 549 -10.85 40.27 -8.89
C LYS A 549 -11.36 39.06 -9.69
N GLU A 550 -12.31 39.30 -10.60
CA GLU A 550 -12.91 38.28 -11.48
C GLU A 550 -11.91 37.69 -12.49
N TYR A 551 -10.84 38.42 -12.85
CA TYR A 551 -9.84 37.97 -13.82
C TYR A 551 -8.64 37.26 -13.18
N ILE A 552 -8.46 37.38 -11.86
CA ILE A 552 -7.33 36.74 -11.15
C ILE A 552 -7.36 35.21 -11.24
N PRO A 553 -8.50 34.54 -11.05
CA PRO A 553 -8.58 33.08 -11.27
C PRO A 553 -8.24 32.67 -12.70
N ALA A 554 -8.57 33.50 -13.69
CA ALA A 554 -8.22 33.23 -15.09
C ALA A 554 -6.73 33.26 -15.35
N VAL A 555 -6.01 34.17 -14.69
CA VAL A 555 -4.53 34.21 -14.73
C VAL A 555 -3.94 32.92 -14.16
N ASP A 556 -4.43 32.47 -13.01
CA ASP A 556 -3.99 31.24 -12.38
C ASP A 556 -4.26 30.00 -13.29
N GLN A 557 -5.44 29.89 -13.87
CA GLN A 557 -5.76 28.83 -14.82
C GLN A 557 -4.86 28.85 -16.06
N GLY A 558 -4.52 30.03 -16.59
CA GLY A 558 -3.60 30.17 -17.70
C GLY A 558 -2.18 29.71 -17.37
N ILE A 559 -1.71 30.02 -16.16
CA ILE A 559 -0.42 29.56 -15.66
C ILE A 559 -0.41 28.05 -15.48
N GLN A 560 -1.43 27.48 -14.88
CA GLN A 560 -1.54 26.03 -14.70
C GLN A 560 -1.61 25.29 -16.05
N GLY A 561 -2.30 25.84 -17.04
CA GLY A 561 -2.30 25.32 -18.40
C GLY A 561 -0.91 25.30 -19.04
N ALA A 562 -0.14 26.37 -18.85
CA ALA A 562 1.25 26.43 -19.30
C ALA A 562 2.15 25.43 -18.57
N MET A 563 1.94 25.23 -17.28
CA MET A 563 2.66 24.24 -16.48
C MET A 563 2.45 22.81 -16.97
N LYS A 564 1.21 22.46 -17.34
CA LYS A 564 0.89 21.11 -17.85
C LYS A 564 1.58 20.80 -19.17
N SER A 565 1.68 21.77 -20.06
CA SER A 565 2.31 21.62 -21.36
C SER A 565 3.84 21.74 -21.34
N GLY A 566 4.42 22.16 -20.23
CA GLY A 566 5.84 22.41 -20.08
C GLY A 566 6.37 23.59 -20.91
N VAL A 567 7.61 23.93 -20.70
CA VAL A 567 8.26 25.06 -21.38
C VAL A 567 9.59 24.67 -22.03
N LEU A 568 10.35 23.77 -21.38
CA LEU A 568 11.68 23.37 -21.83
C LEU A 568 11.64 22.21 -22.81
N ALA A 569 10.93 21.15 -22.47
CA ALA A 569 10.84 19.90 -23.24
C ALA A 569 9.42 19.29 -23.31
N GLY A 570 8.41 20.04 -22.93
CA GLY A 570 7.02 19.60 -22.97
C GLY A 570 6.63 18.67 -21.83
N TYR A 571 7.35 18.68 -20.71
CA TYR A 571 7.01 17.95 -19.49
C TYR A 571 6.33 18.83 -18.46
N PRO A 572 5.46 18.28 -17.60
CA PRO A 572 4.79 19.06 -16.56
C PRO A 572 5.79 19.80 -15.66
N VAL A 573 5.50 21.06 -15.40
CA VAL A 573 6.29 21.88 -14.48
C VAL A 573 5.81 21.66 -13.05
N VAL A 574 6.74 21.52 -12.11
CA VAL A 574 6.46 21.29 -10.69
C VAL A 574 7.28 22.21 -9.80
N ASP A 575 6.88 22.35 -8.54
CA ASP A 575 7.62 23.07 -7.49
C ASP A 575 7.93 24.53 -7.84
N VAL A 576 6.90 25.26 -8.24
CA VAL A 576 6.99 26.68 -8.54
C VAL A 576 5.96 27.49 -7.75
N LYS A 577 6.37 28.66 -7.32
CA LYS A 577 5.49 29.67 -6.70
C LYS A 577 5.38 30.85 -7.63
N VAL A 578 4.14 31.24 -7.94
CA VAL A 578 3.86 32.40 -8.79
C VAL A 578 3.10 33.45 -7.98
N THR A 579 3.63 34.66 -7.95
CA THR A 579 2.97 35.81 -7.34
C THR A 579 2.55 36.76 -8.43
N LEU A 580 1.24 36.96 -8.59
CA LEU A 580 0.68 38.04 -9.42
C LEU A 580 0.63 39.31 -8.57
N TRP A 581 1.46 40.29 -8.88
CA TRP A 581 1.61 41.45 -8.02
C TRP A 581 1.14 42.79 -8.64
N ASP A 582 0.99 42.85 -9.99
CA ASP A 582 0.50 44.05 -10.67
C ASP A 582 0.00 43.72 -12.06
N GLY A 583 -0.61 44.67 -12.72
CA GLY A 583 -1.11 44.56 -14.08
C GLY A 583 -1.98 45.74 -14.47
N SER A 584 -2.70 45.63 -15.56
CA SER A 584 -3.72 46.61 -15.95
C SER A 584 -4.83 45.94 -16.78
N TYR A 585 -5.98 46.55 -16.85
CA TYR A 585 -7.11 46.07 -17.64
C TYR A 585 -7.65 47.20 -18.53
N HIS A 586 -8.45 46.79 -19.51
CA HIS A 586 -9.17 47.69 -20.38
C HIS A 586 -10.68 47.43 -20.24
N GLU A 587 -11.49 48.46 -19.99
CA GLU A 587 -12.90 48.32 -19.65
C GLU A 587 -13.74 47.54 -20.69
N VAL A 588 -13.36 47.62 -21.97
CA VAL A 588 -14.13 46.98 -23.08
C VAL A 588 -13.48 45.68 -23.56
N ASP A 589 -12.12 45.67 -23.65
CA ASP A 589 -11.38 44.58 -24.32
C ASP A 589 -10.82 43.53 -23.36
N SER A 590 -10.90 43.75 -22.05
CA SER A 590 -10.50 42.73 -21.07
C SER A 590 -11.56 41.64 -20.89
N SER A 591 -11.09 40.42 -20.72
CA SER A 591 -11.91 39.22 -20.48
C SER A 591 -11.11 38.18 -19.70
N GLU A 592 -11.81 37.21 -19.13
CA GLU A 592 -11.15 36.04 -18.49
C GLU A 592 -10.21 35.33 -19.47
N MET A 593 -10.64 35.16 -20.72
CA MET A 593 -9.82 34.53 -21.77
C MET A 593 -8.54 35.33 -22.05
N ALA A 594 -8.61 36.66 -22.14
CA ALA A 594 -7.45 37.48 -22.40
C ALA A 594 -6.45 37.43 -21.24
N PHE A 595 -6.91 37.42 -19.99
CA PHE A 595 -6.06 37.25 -18.83
C PHE A 595 -5.51 35.83 -18.66
N SER A 596 -6.24 34.83 -19.03
CA SER A 596 -5.74 33.45 -19.09
C SER A 596 -4.59 33.30 -20.08
N ILE A 597 -4.73 33.86 -21.26
CA ILE A 597 -3.66 33.89 -22.28
C ILE A 597 -2.46 34.68 -21.80
N ALA A 598 -2.69 35.89 -21.22
CA ALA A 598 -1.62 36.71 -20.66
C ALA A 598 -0.84 35.99 -19.56
N GLY A 599 -1.54 35.32 -18.65
CA GLY A 599 -0.92 34.50 -17.58
C GLY A 599 -0.09 33.35 -18.14
N SER A 600 -0.61 32.63 -19.12
CA SER A 600 0.10 31.52 -19.80
C SER A 600 1.38 32.04 -20.49
N MET A 601 1.29 33.12 -21.25
CA MET A 601 2.44 33.73 -21.92
C MET A 601 3.49 34.24 -20.92
N ALA A 602 3.06 34.93 -19.89
CA ALA A 602 3.95 35.48 -18.86
C ALA A 602 4.73 34.37 -18.15
N PHE A 603 4.06 33.26 -17.81
CA PHE A 603 4.70 32.13 -17.16
C PHE A 603 5.74 31.47 -18.07
N LYS A 604 5.41 31.22 -19.33
CA LYS A 604 6.36 30.66 -20.31
C LYS A 604 7.60 31.53 -20.51
N GLU A 605 7.43 32.83 -20.58
CA GLU A 605 8.54 33.76 -20.71
C GLU A 605 9.38 33.89 -19.44
N ALA A 606 8.72 33.88 -18.27
CA ALA A 606 9.40 33.89 -16.97
C ALA A 606 10.26 32.63 -16.78
N MET A 607 9.72 31.45 -17.09
CA MET A 607 10.46 30.19 -16.94
C MET A 607 11.78 30.19 -17.72
N LYS A 608 11.81 30.74 -18.92
CA LYS A 608 13.04 30.83 -19.73
C LYS A 608 14.14 31.59 -19.01
N LYS A 609 13.78 32.54 -18.15
CA LYS A 609 14.70 33.35 -17.34
C LYS A 609 15.06 32.70 -16.00
N CYS A 610 14.31 31.69 -15.57
CA CYS A 610 14.43 31.02 -14.29
C CYS A 610 15.41 29.84 -14.28
N ASP A 611 16.22 29.67 -15.32
CA ASP A 611 17.12 28.51 -15.47
C ASP A 611 16.37 27.17 -15.32
N PRO A 612 15.49 26.87 -16.28
CA PRO A 612 14.66 25.67 -16.24
C PRO A 612 15.50 24.41 -16.44
N VAL A 613 15.13 23.34 -15.74
CA VAL A 613 15.81 22.05 -15.77
C VAL A 613 14.80 20.90 -15.89
N ILE A 614 15.25 19.78 -16.48
CA ILE A 614 14.49 18.54 -16.52
C ILE A 614 14.81 17.73 -15.28
N MET A 615 13.76 17.15 -14.66
CA MET A 615 13.84 16.30 -13.50
C MET A 615 13.46 14.87 -13.88
N GLU A 616 14.18 13.89 -13.33
CA GLU A 616 13.92 12.47 -13.52
C GLU A 616 13.59 11.77 -12.20
N PRO A 617 12.74 10.75 -12.18
CA PRO A 617 12.48 9.96 -10.98
C PRO A 617 13.70 9.10 -10.66
N ILE A 618 14.12 9.17 -9.41
CA ILE A 618 15.18 8.33 -8.83
C ILE A 618 14.53 7.22 -8.02
N MET A 619 15.03 6.00 -8.21
CA MET A 619 14.56 4.82 -7.52
C MET A 619 15.57 4.43 -6.43
N LYS A 620 15.07 4.11 -5.24
CA LYS A 620 15.84 3.43 -4.21
C LYS A 620 15.82 1.94 -4.52
N VAL A 621 16.98 1.41 -4.86
CA VAL A 621 17.17 0.01 -5.25
C VAL A 621 17.91 -0.73 -4.17
N ASN A 622 17.34 -1.82 -3.69
CA ASN A 622 17.97 -2.73 -2.74
C ASN A 622 18.20 -4.08 -3.43
N VAL A 623 19.43 -4.54 -3.47
CA VAL A 623 19.81 -5.79 -4.12
C VAL A 623 20.40 -6.76 -3.10
N ILE A 624 19.94 -8.00 -3.10
CA ILE A 624 20.50 -9.08 -2.30
C ILE A 624 21.06 -10.15 -3.24
N VAL A 625 22.31 -10.47 -3.04
CA VAL A 625 23.04 -11.47 -3.83
C VAL A 625 24.00 -12.24 -2.92
N PRO A 626 24.47 -13.45 -3.32
CA PRO A 626 25.63 -14.06 -2.69
C PRO A 626 26.86 -13.14 -2.80
N ASP A 627 27.73 -13.14 -1.77
CA ASP A 627 28.90 -12.24 -1.67
C ASP A 627 29.78 -12.22 -2.92
N GLU A 628 29.91 -13.36 -3.59
CA GLU A 628 30.71 -13.49 -4.82
C GLU A 628 30.23 -12.58 -5.97
N TYR A 629 28.97 -12.15 -5.96
CA TYR A 629 28.38 -11.27 -6.99
C TYR A 629 28.32 -9.80 -6.58
N MET A 630 28.67 -9.44 -5.34
CA MET A 630 28.54 -8.06 -4.84
C MET A 630 29.29 -7.06 -5.73
N GLY A 631 30.51 -7.37 -6.13
CA GLY A 631 31.31 -6.52 -7.02
C GLY A 631 30.67 -6.32 -8.40
N ASN A 632 30.07 -7.37 -8.96
CA ASN A 632 29.37 -7.31 -10.24
C ASN A 632 28.11 -6.44 -10.15
N VAL A 633 27.35 -6.55 -9.05
CA VAL A 633 26.16 -5.76 -8.80
C VAL A 633 26.51 -4.28 -8.64
N ILE A 634 27.51 -3.95 -7.84
CA ILE A 634 27.98 -2.58 -7.65
C ILE A 634 28.46 -1.97 -8.98
N GLY A 635 29.25 -2.73 -9.76
CA GLY A 635 29.70 -2.30 -11.08
C GLY A 635 28.55 -2.04 -12.05
N ASP A 636 27.53 -2.88 -12.03
CA ASP A 636 26.34 -2.72 -12.89
C ASP A 636 25.51 -1.50 -12.47
N LEU A 637 25.23 -1.33 -11.19
CA LEU A 637 24.49 -0.18 -10.68
C LEU A 637 25.22 1.15 -10.95
N ASN A 638 26.54 1.18 -10.81
CA ASN A 638 27.34 2.34 -11.18
C ASN A 638 27.25 2.64 -12.69
N SER A 639 27.26 1.62 -13.56
CA SER A 639 27.10 1.80 -15.00
C SER A 639 25.72 2.37 -15.36
N ARG A 640 24.72 2.17 -14.52
CA ARG A 640 23.34 2.71 -14.61
C ARG A 640 23.18 4.09 -13.96
N ARG A 641 24.24 4.84 -13.81
CA ARG A 641 24.25 6.14 -13.10
C ARG A 641 23.78 6.02 -11.63
N GLY A 642 23.90 4.84 -11.05
CA GLY A 642 23.53 4.59 -9.66
C GLY A 642 24.52 5.22 -8.69
N GLN A 643 24.00 5.68 -7.57
CA GLN A 643 24.78 6.16 -6.44
C GLN A 643 24.63 5.14 -5.31
N ILE A 644 25.72 4.43 -4.99
CA ILE A 644 25.71 3.43 -3.91
C ILE A 644 25.67 4.14 -2.58
N ASN A 645 24.62 3.89 -1.79
CA ASN A 645 24.45 4.47 -0.46
C ASN A 645 24.95 3.57 0.64
N ASN A 646 24.75 2.26 0.49
CA ASN A 646 25.16 1.29 1.48
C ASN A 646 25.54 -0.05 0.82
N GLN A 647 26.47 -0.74 1.44
CA GLN A 647 26.86 -2.09 1.08
C GLN A 647 27.23 -2.88 2.34
N GLU A 648 26.65 -4.04 2.49
CA GLU A 648 26.85 -4.89 3.65
C GLU A 648 27.05 -6.34 3.19
N SER A 649 27.83 -7.09 3.94
CA SER A 649 28.02 -8.53 3.74
C SER A 649 27.88 -9.24 5.06
N GLU A 650 26.99 -10.21 5.14
CA GLU A 650 26.70 -10.98 6.34
C GLU A 650 26.31 -12.41 5.97
N GLY A 651 26.97 -13.39 6.58
CA GLY A 651 26.63 -14.81 6.43
C GLY A 651 26.69 -15.32 4.99
N GLY A 652 27.59 -14.80 4.14
CA GLY A 652 27.72 -15.20 2.74
C GLY A 652 26.71 -14.51 1.79
N THR A 653 25.98 -13.52 2.30
CA THR A 653 25.00 -12.75 1.55
C THR A 653 25.36 -11.27 1.57
N ALA A 654 25.45 -10.66 0.39
CA ALA A 654 25.68 -9.23 0.21
C ALA A 654 24.37 -8.48 -0.02
N ARG A 655 24.26 -7.31 0.58
CA ARG A 655 23.19 -6.36 0.38
C ARG A 655 23.76 -5.03 -0.15
N VAL A 656 23.22 -4.54 -1.25
CA VAL A 656 23.60 -3.28 -1.86
C VAL A 656 22.39 -2.37 -1.98
N THR A 657 22.47 -1.17 -1.42
CA THR A 657 21.43 -0.13 -1.56
C THR A 657 21.98 1.00 -2.41
N ALA A 658 21.23 1.40 -3.44
CA ALA A 658 21.62 2.45 -4.35
C ALA A 658 20.43 3.33 -4.75
N LEU A 659 20.72 4.58 -5.11
CA LEU A 659 19.79 5.48 -5.79
C LEU A 659 20.11 5.45 -7.29
N VAL A 660 19.16 5.03 -8.10
CA VAL A 660 19.35 4.83 -9.55
C VAL A 660 18.21 5.50 -10.33
N PRO A 661 18.50 6.25 -11.40
CA PRO A 661 17.47 6.79 -12.25
C PRO A 661 16.60 5.69 -12.86
N LEU A 662 15.29 5.87 -12.85
CA LEU A 662 14.35 4.87 -13.39
C LEU A 662 14.65 4.51 -14.84
N SER A 663 15.05 5.49 -15.65
CA SER A 663 15.41 5.28 -17.06
C SER A 663 16.49 4.23 -17.27
N GLU A 664 17.35 4.00 -16.28
CA GLU A 664 18.45 3.04 -16.34
C GLU A 664 18.07 1.65 -15.74
N MET A 665 16.87 1.55 -15.17
CA MET A 665 16.42 0.33 -14.48
C MET A 665 15.58 -0.60 -15.35
N PHE A 666 15.17 -0.16 -16.56
CA PHE A 666 14.44 -1.03 -17.47
C PHE A 666 15.24 -2.28 -17.81
N GLY A 667 14.61 -3.44 -17.70
CA GLY A 667 15.25 -4.74 -17.96
C GLY A 667 16.20 -5.22 -16.86
N TYR A 668 16.33 -4.51 -15.74
CA TYR A 668 17.28 -4.86 -14.68
C TYR A 668 17.05 -6.25 -14.07
N ALA A 669 15.81 -6.69 -13.95
CA ALA A 669 15.49 -8.04 -13.46
C ALA A 669 16.19 -9.14 -14.28
N THR A 670 16.17 -9.02 -15.60
CA THR A 670 16.82 -9.97 -16.51
C THR A 670 18.33 -9.91 -16.39
N ASP A 671 18.89 -8.70 -16.33
CA ASP A 671 20.33 -8.50 -16.22
C ASP A 671 20.86 -9.02 -14.87
N LEU A 672 20.16 -8.77 -13.76
CA LEU A 672 20.51 -9.28 -12.44
C LEU A 672 20.51 -10.81 -12.42
N ARG A 673 19.46 -11.44 -12.96
CA ARG A 673 19.37 -12.91 -13.04
C ARG A 673 20.52 -13.50 -13.85
N SER A 674 20.83 -12.90 -15.00
CA SER A 674 21.94 -13.34 -15.85
C SER A 674 23.29 -13.25 -15.12
N LYS A 675 23.55 -12.15 -14.44
CA LYS A 675 24.81 -11.88 -13.74
C LYS A 675 25.00 -12.67 -12.44
N THR A 676 23.90 -13.15 -11.85
CA THR A 676 23.90 -13.87 -10.56
C THR A 676 23.46 -15.33 -10.67
N GLN A 677 23.37 -15.86 -11.88
CA GLN A 677 22.89 -17.23 -12.13
C GLN A 677 21.52 -17.51 -11.49
N GLY A 678 20.62 -16.51 -11.51
CA GLY A 678 19.29 -16.60 -10.94
C GLY A 678 19.21 -16.45 -9.41
N ARG A 679 20.34 -16.21 -8.73
CA ARG A 679 20.39 -16.12 -7.26
C ARG A 679 20.23 -14.71 -6.70
N GLY A 680 20.16 -13.69 -7.57
CA GLY A 680 19.97 -12.29 -7.16
C GLY A 680 18.50 -11.94 -7.02
N GLN A 681 18.19 -11.17 -5.96
CA GLN A 681 16.88 -10.56 -5.75
C GLN A 681 17.05 -9.05 -5.61
N TYR A 682 16.05 -8.28 -6.01
CA TYR A 682 16.04 -6.85 -5.78
C TYR A 682 14.63 -6.33 -5.50
N SER A 683 14.58 -5.20 -4.85
CA SER A 683 13.39 -4.36 -4.77
C SER A 683 13.73 -2.94 -5.23
N MET A 684 12.74 -2.24 -5.70
CA MET A 684 12.86 -0.88 -6.21
C MET A 684 11.64 -0.08 -5.81
N GLU A 685 11.85 1.10 -5.25
CA GLU A 685 10.77 2.01 -4.86
C GLU A 685 11.10 3.44 -5.32
N PRO A 686 10.08 4.27 -5.67
CA PRO A 686 10.31 5.68 -5.93
C PRO A 686 10.90 6.36 -4.69
N ASP A 687 11.95 7.18 -4.91
CA ASP A 687 12.53 8.03 -3.88
C ASP A 687 12.14 9.49 -4.16
N GLU A 688 12.95 10.19 -4.91
CA GLU A 688 12.72 11.59 -5.24
C GLU A 688 12.95 11.86 -6.73
N TYR A 689 12.57 13.04 -7.18
CA TYR A 689 12.97 13.54 -8.49
C TYR A 689 14.26 14.35 -8.35
N GLN A 690 15.23 14.10 -9.24
CA GLN A 690 16.49 14.82 -9.30
C GLN A 690 16.72 15.39 -10.68
N GLN A 691 17.51 16.45 -10.75
CA GLN A 691 17.90 17.07 -12.02
C GLN A 691 18.72 16.08 -12.86
N VAL A 692 18.36 15.92 -14.14
CA VAL A 692 19.14 15.11 -15.08
C VAL A 692 20.48 15.79 -15.40
N PRO A 693 21.56 15.01 -15.63
CA PRO A 693 22.83 15.54 -16.15
C PRO A 693 22.62 16.25 -17.49
N LYS A 694 23.43 17.26 -17.79
CA LYS A 694 23.30 18.06 -19.00
C LYS A 694 23.29 17.23 -20.29
N SER A 695 24.17 16.23 -20.40
CA SER A 695 24.23 15.34 -21.55
C SER A 695 22.94 14.53 -21.78
N VAL A 696 22.30 14.12 -20.68
CA VAL A 696 21.02 13.41 -20.72
C VAL A 696 19.89 14.36 -21.08
N ALA A 697 19.88 15.56 -20.50
CA ALA A 697 18.90 16.59 -20.84
C ALA A 697 18.94 16.97 -22.32
N ASP A 698 20.14 17.16 -22.88
CA ASP A 698 20.33 17.45 -24.31
C ASP A 698 19.80 16.35 -25.21
N LYS A 699 20.01 15.07 -24.82
CA LYS A 699 19.46 13.92 -25.54
C LYS A 699 17.93 13.89 -25.46
N ILE A 700 17.34 14.07 -24.29
CA ILE A 700 15.88 14.10 -24.08
C ILE A 700 15.25 15.19 -24.95
N MET A 701 15.82 16.41 -24.95
CA MET A 701 15.34 17.52 -25.78
C MET A 701 15.47 17.25 -27.27
N SER A 702 16.58 16.62 -27.70
CA SER A 702 16.80 16.25 -29.11
C SER A 702 15.82 15.18 -29.57
N ASP A 703 15.56 14.18 -28.76
CA ASP A 703 14.61 13.10 -29.09
C ASP A 703 13.18 13.63 -29.16
N ARG A 704 12.83 14.56 -28.28
CA ARG A 704 11.52 15.23 -28.28
C ARG A 704 11.31 16.14 -29.49
N ALA A 705 12.36 16.79 -29.96
CA ALA A 705 12.32 17.65 -31.16
C ALA A 705 12.18 16.86 -32.46
N LYS A 706 12.47 15.54 -32.45
CA LYS A 706 12.34 14.64 -33.62
C LYS A 706 11.00 13.88 -33.64
N ALA A 707 10.33 13.77 -32.49
CA ALA A 707 9.01 13.17 -32.34
C ALA A 707 7.89 14.16 -32.64
#